data_00deadaf985a34a1b239064f90224b62
#
_entry.id   00deadaf985a34a1b239064f90224b62
#
_cell.length_a   1.000
_cell.length_b   1.000
_cell.length_c   1.000
_cell.angle_alpha   90.00
_cell.angle_beta   90.00
_cell.angle_gamma   90.00
#
_symmetry.space_group_name_H-M   'P 1'
#
loop_
_entity.id
_entity.type
_entity.pdbx_description
1 polymer ?
#
loop_
_entity_poly.entity_id
_entity_poly.type
_entity_poly.pdbx_seq_one_letter_code
_entity_poly.pdbx_strand_id
1 'polypeptide(L)'
;MSGGHHNRNYVLPLTEDMARHVRRDAGTSVTVRIRKPEALPVVIRTWQHESEILNAIKGVLRHVPECLAERGGSAVHSYVEGVPLSNVCPNGKPVDRLLIKALAELLAQMSQVRREALPPLPDAWPRNDKDSQGFLRTLARLADRQIRQPNWPAFGGLFTALGIPEDALTRLADRVPAMARRPYSLLHADLHRDNVIVTYSGVPPLICVDWELASYGDPLHDLATHLVRMRYPDFQWDEVIDAWGEAVQATRPLAVNGLAKDLRHYIDFERAQSVYPDVMRAAKSLEESFDQKSLDEATASVRRALEAAAKPLRLASVASETEIERVLFRWQASRRDRLPGVRSVNVISWDPDPRVPEHPDFPKSAVFDALIAEGAAPASRVFKGTAHLNSVVRVAGVDFPVVVRRKVASVSRREPSFLSEHAVLQAIERSQVAVRAPRVLALGASYQNDPFAIHTYVGPPDGDQPPSHPVHGLLPHEADGLVDQLCALTNVDYRPLDPIGEIADASEFYGWLSEQLVALVRELPKESKQVARNLGLPDAPGLSQILSRHRVTPRRPALLHGDLNPWNLVRRDDALALTIIDWEMAMVGDPLYDLVRHMHLTPTQPEIRKRLFRRWERKLPSTHTKDWEQDWRVYRWIESVRSAYVDLDRLVTGASLDAPNVRRAVDSYAVTLAVAKGSLGLPTRATANPYLARALPHGDHGGISRAGFTVGA
;
A
#
# COMPACT_ATOMS: atom_id res chain seq x y z
N MET A 1 12.79 36.76 -9.03
CA MET A 1 11.97 36.02 -8.04
C MET A 1 12.06 34.57 -8.40
N SER A 2 12.65 33.72 -7.56
CA SER A 2 12.63 32.28 -7.73
C SER A 2 11.87 31.68 -6.55
N GLY A 3 10.98 30.74 -6.81
CA GLY A 3 10.17 30.12 -5.77
C GLY A 3 10.64 28.70 -5.47
N GLY A 4 11.29 28.47 -4.32
CA GLY A 4 11.50 27.14 -3.78
C GLY A 4 10.22 26.57 -3.14
N HIS A 5 10.20 25.26 -2.82
CA HIS A 5 9.04 24.64 -2.16
C HIS A 5 8.77 25.20 -0.76
N HIS A 6 9.81 25.48 0.01
CA HIS A 6 9.71 25.92 1.41
C HIS A 6 9.92 27.42 1.59
N ASN A 7 10.65 28.07 0.67
CA ASN A 7 11.05 29.46 0.77
C ASN A 7 10.67 30.25 -0.49
N ARG A 8 10.45 31.55 -0.31
CA ARG A 8 10.43 32.54 -1.39
C ARG A 8 11.79 33.23 -1.37
N ASN A 9 12.49 33.21 -2.51
CA ASN A 9 13.83 33.82 -2.63
C ASN A 9 13.73 35.09 -3.47
N TYR A 10 14.26 36.21 -2.94
CA TYR A 10 14.32 37.49 -3.59
C TYR A 10 15.79 37.94 -3.68
N VAL A 11 16.22 38.37 -4.84
CA VAL A 11 17.54 39.03 -4.99
C VAL A 11 17.29 40.52 -4.91
N LEU A 12 17.92 41.16 -3.91
CA LEU A 12 17.73 42.56 -3.60
C LEU A 12 19.11 43.19 -3.32
N PRO A 13 19.32 44.51 -3.68
CA PRO A 13 20.48 45.23 -3.24
C PRO A 13 20.36 45.60 -1.75
N LEU A 14 21.46 45.56 -1.03
CA LEU A 14 21.50 46.02 0.37
C LEU A 14 21.23 47.52 0.45
N THR A 15 20.32 47.93 1.33
CA THR A 15 20.15 49.31 1.73
C THR A 15 21.33 49.77 2.61
N GLU A 16 21.58 51.09 2.76
CA GLU A 16 22.66 51.61 3.59
C GLU A 16 22.60 51.13 5.04
N ASP A 17 21.40 51.03 5.62
CA ASP A 17 21.21 50.56 6.99
C ASP A 17 21.50 49.05 7.14
N MET A 18 21.02 48.23 6.21
CA MET A 18 21.34 46.82 6.21
C MET A 18 22.81 46.54 5.92
N ALA A 19 23.42 47.30 5.00
CA ALA A 19 24.83 47.18 4.64
C ALA A 19 25.73 47.43 5.86
N ARG A 20 25.43 48.46 6.66
CA ARG A 20 26.12 48.73 7.94
C ARG A 20 25.96 47.57 8.93
N HIS A 21 24.76 47.00 9.04
CA HIS A 21 24.48 45.91 9.98
C HIS A 21 25.21 44.62 9.61
N VAL A 22 25.26 44.27 8.33
CA VAL A 22 25.92 43.04 7.84
C VAL A 22 27.39 43.24 7.44
N ARG A 23 27.93 44.46 7.62
CA ARG A 23 29.33 44.86 7.29
C ARG A 23 29.69 44.56 5.82
N ARG A 24 28.85 45.02 4.92
CA ARG A 24 29.01 44.94 3.46
C ARG A 24 28.75 46.32 2.86
N ASP A 25 29.10 46.49 1.58
CA ASP A 25 28.85 47.75 0.87
C ASP A 25 27.38 47.88 0.49
N ALA A 26 26.83 49.07 0.55
CA ALA A 26 25.49 49.38 0.07
C ALA A 26 25.39 49.09 -1.43
N GLY A 27 24.25 48.58 -1.86
CA GLY A 27 24.04 48.15 -3.23
C GLY A 27 24.55 46.74 -3.55
N THR A 28 25.27 46.05 -2.66
CA THR A 28 25.66 44.65 -2.85
C THR A 28 24.42 43.80 -2.95
N SER A 29 24.37 42.93 -3.98
CA SER A 29 23.25 41.98 -4.15
C SER A 29 23.28 40.92 -3.06
N VAL A 30 22.10 40.63 -2.48
CA VAL A 30 21.91 39.59 -1.49
C VAL A 30 20.65 38.76 -1.84
N THR A 31 20.61 37.54 -1.35
CA THR A 31 19.43 36.69 -1.45
C THR A 31 18.66 36.73 -0.13
N VAL A 32 17.43 37.27 -0.18
CA VAL A 32 16.53 37.29 0.97
C VAL A 32 15.61 36.07 0.85
N ARG A 33 15.64 35.20 1.83
CA ARG A 33 14.81 33.97 1.92
C ARG A 33 13.73 34.21 2.96
N ILE A 34 12.47 33.94 2.57
CA ILE A 34 11.31 34.08 3.46
C ILE A 34 10.60 32.72 3.48
N ARG A 35 10.50 32.13 4.66
CA ARG A 35 9.82 30.84 4.84
C ARG A 35 8.33 30.97 4.56
N LYS A 36 7.78 30.03 3.78
CA LYS A 36 6.34 29.92 3.51
C LYS A 36 5.65 29.33 4.74
N PRO A 37 4.67 30.01 5.36
CA PRO A 37 4.00 29.52 6.58
C PRO A 37 3.16 28.26 6.34
N GLU A 38 2.68 28.06 5.11
CA GLU A 38 1.79 26.96 4.74
C GLU A 38 2.52 25.78 4.06
N ALA A 39 3.85 25.74 4.13
CA ALA A 39 4.61 24.64 3.53
C ALA A 39 4.32 23.34 4.28
N LEU A 40 3.90 22.31 3.51
CA LEU A 40 3.72 20.97 4.06
C LEU A 40 5.05 20.44 4.61
N PRO A 41 5.04 19.66 5.71
CA PRO A 41 6.20 18.95 6.21
C PRO A 41 6.51 17.76 5.29
N VAL A 42 7.32 18.00 4.25
CA VAL A 42 7.63 17.02 3.19
C VAL A 42 9.09 16.58 3.17
N VAL A 43 9.88 17.01 4.16
CA VAL A 43 11.32 16.79 4.22
C VAL A 43 11.76 16.33 5.61
N ILE A 44 12.87 15.60 5.66
CA ILE A 44 13.56 15.26 6.91
C ILE A 44 14.50 16.41 7.25
N ARG A 45 14.34 17.00 8.44
CA ARG A 45 15.23 18.03 8.97
C ARG A 45 16.04 17.49 10.14
N THR A 46 17.35 17.61 10.04
CA THR A 46 18.27 17.28 11.13
C THR A 46 18.42 18.47 12.07
N TRP A 47 18.60 19.65 11.52
CA TRP A 47 18.75 20.92 12.23
C TRP A 47 17.66 21.91 11.85
N GLN A 48 17.33 22.83 12.75
CA GLN A 48 16.22 23.77 12.56
C GLN A 48 16.62 25.01 11.74
N HIS A 49 17.88 25.45 11.86
CA HIS A 49 18.38 26.69 11.28
C HIS A 49 19.51 26.44 10.29
N GLU A 50 19.32 26.84 9.04
CA GLU A 50 20.35 26.77 8.00
C GLU A 50 21.59 27.61 8.34
N SER A 51 21.39 28.74 9.01
CA SER A 51 22.46 29.64 9.45
C SER A 51 23.49 28.95 10.34
N GLU A 52 23.08 28.06 11.22
CA GLU A 52 24.00 27.30 12.09
C GLU A 52 24.95 26.44 11.24
N ILE A 53 24.43 25.84 10.19
CA ILE A 53 25.20 24.97 9.27
C ILE A 53 26.16 25.85 8.44
N LEU A 54 25.64 26.90 7.80
CA LEU A 54 26.45 27.80 6.99
C LEU A 54 27.60 28.40 7.80
N ASN A 55 27.34 28.76 9.06
CA ASN A 55 28.39 29.28 9.97
C ASN A 55 29.42 28.19 10.34
N ALA A 56 28.96 26.93 10.57
CA ALA A 56 29.83 25.82 10.93
C ALA A 56 30.76 25.41 9.77
N ILE A 57 30.31 25.53 8.52
CA ILE A 57 31.09 25.14 7.33
C ILE A 57 31.88 26.29 6.74
N LYS A 58 31.68 27.53 7.21
CA LYS A 58 32.40 28.69 6.78
C LYS A 58 33.92 28.52 7.02
N GLY A 59 34.71 28.66 5.97
CA GLY A 59 36.18 28.51 6.01
C GLY A 59 36.67 27.06 5.92
N VAL A 60 35.77 26.03 6.02
CA VAL A 60 36.08 24.64 5.77
C VAL A 60 35.73 24.27 4.32
N LEU A 61 34.49 24.57 3.91
CA LEU A 61 34.08 24.46 2.51
C LEU A 61 34.28 25.83 1.84
N ARG A 62 35.01 25.79 0.72
CA ARG A 62 35.15 26.93 -0.15
C ARG A 62 33.88 27.10 -0.98
N HIS A 63 33.43 28.34 -1.18
CA HIS A 63 32.34 28.61 -2.12
C HIS A 63 30.98 28.10 -1.71
N VAL A 64 30.59 28.34 -0.46
CA VAL A 64 29.22 28.19 0.03
C VAL A 64 28.64 29.57 0.30
N PRO A 65 27.32 29.78 0.23
CA PRO A 65 26.69 31.05 0.61
C PRO A 65 26.98 31.39 2.05
N GLU A 66 27.19 32.69 2.35
CA GLU A 66 27.29 33.16 3.72
C GLU A 66 25.90 33.55 4.23
N CYS A 67 25.53 33.11 5.44
CA CYS A 67 24.41 33.71 6.14
C CYS A 67 24.83 35.04 6.75
N LEU A 68 24.28 36.13 6.24
CA LEU A 68 24.60 37.48 6.67
C LEU A 68 23.74 37.94 7.85
N ALA A 69 22.48 37.54 7.87
CA ALA A 69 21.53 37.80 8.96
C ALA A 69 20.38 36.84 8.94
N GLU A 70 19.82 36.51 10.11
CA GLU A 70 18.59 35.69 10.25
C GLU A 70 17.71 36.33 11.34
N ARG A 71 16.41 36.50 11.04
CA ARG A 71 15.42 36.96 12.00
C ARG A 71 14.00 36.56 11.63
N GLY A 72 13.25 35.98 12.58
CA GLY A 72 11.82 35.78 12.45
C GLY A 72 11.35 34.94 11.23
N GLY A 73 12.11 33.92 10.86
CA GLY A 73 11.79 33.05 9.70
C GLY A 73 12.23 33.63 8.36
N SER A 74 13.00 34.74 8.36
CA SER A 74 13.66 35.30 7.18
C SER A 74 15.17 35.27 7.34
N ALA A 75 15.89 34.91 6.28
CA ALA A 75 17.35 34.91 6.25
C ALA A 75 17.87 35.70 5.07
N VAL A 76 19.01 36.37 5.28
CA VAL A 76 19.75 37.12 4.24
C VAL A 76 21.07 36.42 3.99
N HIS A 77 21.22 35.92 2.75
CA HIS A 77 22.45 35.24 2.33
C HIS A 77 23.21 36.04 1.29
N SER A 78 24.53 35.81 1.20
CA SER A 78 25.31 36.33 0.08
C SER A 78 24.72 35.83 -1.23
N TYR A 79 24.67 36.72 -2.23
CA TYR A 79 24.21 36.33 -3.57
C TYR A 79 25.30 35.57 -4.30
N VAL A 80 24.88 34.47 -4.97
CA VAL A 80 25.76 33.68 -5.83
C VAL A 80 25.50 34.05 -7.28
N GLU A 81 26.53 34.62 -7.93
CA GLU A 81 26.46 34.98 -9.34
C GLU A 81 26.54 33.76 -10.25
N GLY A 82 25.45 33.48 -10.98
CA GLY A 82 25.35 32.35 -11.84
C GLY A 82 23.91 32.00 -12.20
N VAL A 83 23.72 30.85 -12.78
CA VAL A 83 22.40 30.30 -13.13
C VAL A 83 22.21 28.90 -12.55
N PRO A 84 21.00 28.55 -12.09
CA PRO A 84 20.69 27.18 -11.70
C PRO A 84 21.01 26.18 -12.82
N LEU A 85 21.58 25.06 -12.47
CA LEU A 85 21.90 23.98 -13.44
C LEU A 85 20.63 23.52 -14.19
N SER A 86 19.46 23.56 -13.55
CA SER A 86 18.18 23.25 -14.19
C SER A 86 17.86 24.13 -15.42
N ASN A 87 18.32 25.37 -15.42
CA ASN A 87 18.13 26.30 -16.55
C ASN A 87 19.07 26.00 -17.72
N VAL A 88 20.26 25.46 -17.43
CA VAL A 88 21.28 25.12 -18.43
C VAL A 88 21.07 23.70 -18.95
N CYS A 89 20.67 22.80 -18.04
CA CYS A 89 20.51 21.38 -18.31
C CYS A 89 19.24 20.86 -17.61
N PRO A 90 18.09 20.77 -18.31
CA PRO A 90 16.84 20.26 -17.75
C PRO A 90 16.92 18.81 -17.30
N ASN A 91 15.98 18.39 -16.42
CA ASN A 91 15.86 17.02 -15.95
C ASN A 91 15.83 16.00 -17.12
N GLY A 92 16.53 14.88 -16.96
CA GLY A 92 16.64 13.81 -17.97
C GLY A 92 17.66 14.09 -19.08
N LYS A 93 18.30 15.27 -19.10
CA LYS A 93 19.40 15.55 -20.02
C LYS A 93 20.74 15.25 -19.37
N PRO A 94 21.76 14.79 -20.15
CA PRO A 94 23.08 14.52 -19.62
C PRO A 94 23.74 15.80 -19.08
N VAL A 95 24.40 15.68 -17.94
CA VAL A 95 25.17 16.77 -17.33
C VAL A 95 26.61 16.69 -17.86
N ASP A 96 27.22 17.87 -18.07
CA ASP A 96 28.61 17.96 -18.51
C ASP A 96 29.57 17.27 -17.52
N ARG A 97 30.56 16.54 -18.04
CA ARG A 97 31.53 15.78 -17.26
C ARG A 97 32.34 16.62 -16.28
N LEU A 98 32.66 17.87 -16.64
CA LEU A 98 33.37 18.78 -15.74
C LEU A 98 32.52 19.17 -14.53
N LEU A 99 31.20 19.33 -14.74
CA LEU A 99 30.28 19.61 -13.64
C LEU A 99 30.05 18.37 -12.77
N ILE A 100 29.97 17.17 -13.34
CA ILE A 100 29.92 15.90 -12.58
C ILE A 100 31.15 15.79 -11.68
N LYS A 101 32.35 16.04 -12.24
CA LYS A 101 33.59 15.99 -11.47
C LYS A 101 33.62 17.05 -10.35
N ALA A 102 33.19 18.28 -10.63
CA ALA A 102 33.15 19.34 -9.65
C ALA A 102 32.14 19.03 -8.50
N LEU A 103 31.00 18.40 -8.81
CA LEU A 103 30.05 17.92 -7.80
C LEU A 103 30.64 16.79 -6.96
N ALA A 104 31.34 15.83 -7.58
CA ALA A 104 32.02 14.75 -6.87
C ALA A 104 33.12 15.29 -5.93
N GLU A 105 33.91 16.28 -6.38
CA GLU A 105 34.92 16.96 -5.56
C GLU A 105 34.29 17.70 -4.37
N LEU A 106 33.16 18.37 -4.57
CA LEU A 106 32.42 19.01 -3.47
C LEU A 106 31.98 18.00 -2.42
N LEU A 107 31.34 16.90 -2.84
CA LEU A 107 30.91 15.82 -1.94
C LEU A 107 32.09 15.20 -1.18
N ALA A 108 33.24 15.06 -1.85
CA ALA A 108 34.47 14.61 -1.22
C ALA A 108 34.99 15.63 -0.17
N GLN A 109 34.92 16.93 -0.45
CA GLN A 109 35.30 17.98 0.52
C GLN A 109 34.37 17.98 1.74
N MET A 110 33.08 17.77 1.54
CA MET A 110 32.11 17.66 2.64
C MET A 110 32.50 16.53 3.60
N SER A 111 33.10 15.45 3.11
CA SER A 111 33.57 14.35 3.94
C SER A 111 34.68 14.73 4.93
N GLN A 112 35.33 15.87 4.76
CA GLN A 112 36.39 16.39 5.62
C GLN A 112 35.88 17.28 6.76
N VAL A 113 34.60 17.69 6.73
CA VAL A 113 34.01 18.50 7.81
C VAL A 113 33.95 17.66 9.08
N ARG A 114 34.59 18.18 10.14
CA ARG A 114 34.62 17.50 11.44
C ARG A 114 33.29 17.60 12.15
N ARG A 115 32.93 16.54 12.87
CA ARG A 115 31.68 16.46 13.63
C ARG A 115 31.56 17.59 14.67
N GLU A 116 32.68 17.93 15.30
CA GLU A 116 32.77 18.94 16.39
C GLU A 116 32.49 20.37 15.90
N ALA A 117 32.61 20.60 14.60
CA ALA A 117 32.29 21.90 14.00
C ALA A 117 30.77 22.10 13.79
N LEU A 118 29.99 21.02 13.80
CA LEU A 118 28.57 21.02 13.49
C LEU A 118 27.71 21.11 14.78
N PRO A 119 26.46 21.59 14.68
CA PRO A 119 25.54 21.63 15.82
C PRO A 119 25.27 20.21 16.37
N PRO A 120 24.75 20.10 17.61
CA PRO A 120 24.38 18.80 18.20
C PRO A 120 23.43 18.02 17.30
N LEU A 121 23.64 16.69 17.20
CA LEU A 121 22.73 15.80 16.51
C LEU A 121 21.53 15.47 17.41
N PRO A 122 20.35 15.20 16.83
CA PRO A 122 19.20 14.73 17.59
C PRO A 122 19.50 13.40 18.31
N ASP A 123 18.83 13.15 19.44
CA ASP A 123 19.00 11.93 20.25
C ASP A 123 18.71 10.63 19.48
N ALA A 124 17.90 10.71 18.43
CA ALA A 124 17.56 9.57 17.58
C ALA A 124 18.73 9.10 16.69
N TRP A 125 19.83 9.88 16.58
CA TRP A 125 20.99 9.51 15.77
C TRP A 125 21.74 8.33 16.35
N PRO A 126 22.33 7.46 15.51
CA PRO A 126 23.19 6.38 15.98
C PRO A 126 24.39 6.96 16.78
N ARG A 127 24.67 6.35 17.94
CA ARG A 127 25.81 6.79 18.77
C ARG A 127 27.17 6.52 18.13
N ASN A 128 27.25 5.50 17.25
CA ASN A 128 28.43 5.15 16.50
C ASN A 128 28.40 5.85 15.14
N ASP A 129 29.35 6.73 14.90
CA ASP A 129 29.52 7.52 13.67
C ASP A 129 29.97 6.71 12.44
N LYS A 130 29.92 5.39 12.52
CA LYS A 130 30.20 4.43 11.44
C LYS A 130 29.06 3.42 11.24
N ASP A 131 27.95 3.58 11.93
CA ASP A 131 26.81 2.67 11.86
C ASP A 131 25.89 3.01 10.68
N SER A 132 26.32 2.63 9.48
CA SER A 132 25.55 2.85 8.24
C SER A 132 24.15 2.23 8.28
N GLN A 133 23.99 1.02 8.86
CA GLN A 133 22.70 0.36 9.00
C GLN A 133 21.79 1.14 9.96
N GLY A 134 22.30 1.51 11.14
CA GLY A 134 21.55 2.31 12.11
C GLY A 134 21.14 3.67 11.55
N PHE A 135 22.02 4.31 10.76
CA PHE A 135 21.70 5.58 10.10
C PHE A 135 20.55 5.45 9.10
N LEU A 136 20.58 4.47 8.20
CA LEU A 136 19.49 4.27 7.23
C LEU A 136 18.17 3.92 7.92
N ARG A 137 18.20 3.10 8.98
CA ARG A 137 17.02 2.84 9.83
C ARG A 137 16.48 4.12 10.47
N THR A 138 17.36 4.99 10.94
CA THR A 138 17.00 6.29 11.52
C THR A 138 16.33 7.18 10.49
N LEU A 139 16.88 7.28 9.27
CA LEU A 139 16.27 8.05 8.18
C LEU A 139 14.86 7.55 7.84
N ALA A 140 14.66 6.23 7.72
CA ALA A 140 13.34 5.67 7.43
C ALA A 140 12.31 5.98 8.53
N ARG A 141 12.73 5.92 9.81
CA ARG A 141 11.87 6.29 10.95
C ARG A 141 11.60 7.79 11.02
N LEU A 142 12.56 8.62 10.61
CA LEU A 142 12.38 10.07 10.52
C LEU A 142 11.44 10.44 9.37
N ALA A 143 11.55 9.79 8.21
CA ALA A 143 10.61 9.96 7.10
C ALA A 143 9.18 9.63 7.56
N ASP A 144 9.00 8.53 8.32
CA ASP A 144 7.72 8.20 8.92
C ASP A 144 7.22 9.31 9.86
N ARG A 145 8.06 9.75 10.79
CA ARG A 145 7.69 10.71 11.85
C ARG A 145 7.53 12.13 11.34
N GLN A 146 8.39 12.59 10.43
CA GLN A 146 8.44 13.99 9.99
C GLN A 146 7.67 14.24 8.69
N ILE A 147 7.45 13.21 7.86
CA ILE A 147 6.74 13.36 6.58
C ILE A 147 5.39 12.67 6.65
N ARG A 148 5.33 11.34 6.84
CA ARG A 148 4.09 10.59 6.79
C ARG A 148 3.12 10.99 7.91
N GLN A 149 3.52 10.87 9.17
CA GLN A 149 2.63 11.10 10.31
C GLN A 149 1.96 12.47 10.32
N PRO A 150 2.67 13.60 10.12
CA PRO A 150 2.02 14.92 10.12
C PRO A 150 1.03 15.12 8.97
N ASN A 151 1.23 14.45 7.84
CA ASN A 151 0.38 14.57 6.66
C ASN A 151 -0.73 13.52 6.61
N TRP A 152 -0.67 12.49 7.47
CA TRP A 152 -1.62 11.38 7.47
C TRP A 152 -3.09 11.81 7.70
N PRO A 153 -3.41 12.76 8.60
CA PRO A 153 -4.79 13.21 8.77
C PRO A 153 -5.41 13.81 7.51
N ALA A 154 -4.62 14.48 6.67
CA ALA A 154 -5.10 15.14 5.46
C ALA A 154 -5.05 14.26 4.21
N PHE A 155 -4.04 13.40 4.09
CA PHE A 155 -3.74 12.63 2.87
C PHE A 155 -3.80 11.10 3.07
N GLY A 156 -3.98 10.62 4.30
CA GLY A 156 -3.95 9.19 4.61
C GLY A 156 -4.98 8.39 3.81
N GLY A 157 -6.20 8.90 3.62
CA GLY A 157 -7.21 8.29 2.76
C GLY A 157 -6.76 8.15 1.32
N LEU A 158 -6.11 9.20 0.77
CA LEU A 158 -5.53 9.19 -0.58
C LEU A 158 -4.40 8.14 -0.69
N PHE A 159 -3.48 8.11 0.26
CA PHE A 159 -2.40 7.12 0.29
C PHE A 159 -2.93 5.68 0.34
N THR A 160 -3.92 5.43 1.20
CA THR A 160 -4.55 4.11 1.32
C THR A 160 -5.26 3.70 0.03
N ALA A 161 -6.00 4.63 -0.60
CA ALA A 161 -6.67 4.39 -1.88
C ALA A 161 -5.67 4.05 -3.01
N LEU A 162 -4.49 4.70 -3.01
CA LEU A 162 -3.39 4.41 -3.93
C LEU A 162 -2.61 3.12 -3.58
N GLY A 163 -2.91 2.48 -2.46
CA GLY A 163 -2.27 1.24 -2.03
C GLY A 163 -0.96 1.41 -1.29
N ILE A 164 -0.72 2.58 -0.68
CA ILE A 164 0.44 2.84 0.19
C ILE A 164 0.04 2.51 1.64
N PRO A 165 0.61 1.44 2.24
CA PRO A 165 0.28 1.06 3.62
C PRO A 165 0.78 2.07 4.64
N GLU A 166 0.05 2.22 5.75
CA GLU A 166 0.43 3.14 6.83
C GLU A 166 1.80 2.84 7.42
N ASP A 167 2.13 1.57 7.59
CA ASP A 167 3.38 1.09 8.21
C ASP A 167 4.53 0.87 7.20
N ALA A 168 4.39 1.31 5.95
CA ALA A 168 5.34 1.01 4.87
C ALA A 168 6.78 1.46 5.18
N LEU A 169 6.98 2.67 5.72
CA LEU A 169 8.30 3.18 6.10
C LEU A 169 8.87 2.49 7.33
N THR A 170 8.04 2.13 8.31
CA THR A 170 8.46 1.36 9.49
C THR A 170 8.93 -0.03 9.07
N ARG A 171 8.18 -0.71 8.21
CA ARG A 171 8.59 -1.99 7.63
C ARG A 171 9.86 -1.89 6.80
N LEU A 172 10.07 -0.77 6.11
CA LEU A 172 11.33 -0.51 5.40
C LEU A 172 12.49 -0.44 6.38
N ALA A 173 12.36 0.34 7.47
CA ALA A 173 13.39 0.46 8.51
C ALA A 173 13.78 -0.90 9.12
N ASP A 174 12.79 -1.75 9.41
CA ASP A 174 13.04 -3.06 10.01
C ASP A 174 13.76 -4.04 9.07
N ARG A 175 13.61 -3.85 7.76
CA ARG A 175 14.22 -4.69 6.72
C ARG A 175 15.59 -4.24 6.25
N VAL A 176 16.12 -3.11 6.75
CA VAL A 176 17.48 -2.65 6.38
C VAL A 176 18.50 -3.74 6.72
N PRO A 177 19.22 -4.29 5.72
CA PRO A 177 20.17 -5.37 5.95
C PRO A 177 21.43 -4.89 6.65
N ALA A 178 22.31 -5.83 7.01
CA ALA A 178 23.65 -5.50 7.47
C ALA A 178 24.45 -4.83 6.35
N MET A 179 25.04 -3.67 6.67
CA MET A 179 25.78 -2.82 5.73
C MET A 179 27.24 -2.69 6.17
N ALA A 180 28.10 -2.35 5.22
CA ALA A 180 29.49 -2.00 5.51
C ALA A 180 29.52 -0.73 6.39
N ARG A 181 30.44 -0.69 7.34
CA ARG A 181 30.66 0.49 8.16
C ARG A 181 31.43 1.54 7.40
N ARG A 182 30.91 2.78 7.39
CA ARG A 182 31.53 3.94 6.76
C ARG A 182 31.56 5.10 7.74
N PRO A 183 32.66 5.85 7.81
CA PRO A 183 32.69 7.03 8.66
C PRO A 183 31.69 8.09 8.16
N TYR A 184 30.93 8.65 9.08
CA TYR A 184 29.95 9.70 8.77
C TYR A 184 30.63 10.98 8.25
N SER A 185 29.91 11.71 7.42
CA SER A 185 30.31 13.01 6.85
C SER A 185 29.18 14.01 6.92
N LEU A 186 29.48 15.28 6.72
CA LEU A 186 28.47 16.27 6.41
C LEU A 186 27.78 15.86 5.10
N LEU A 187 26.48 15.97 5.07
CA LEU A 187 25.61 15.69 3.93
C LEU A 187 24.84 16.95 3.57
N HIS A 188 24.65 17.22 2.29
CA HIS A 188 23.75 18.27 1.81
C HIS A 188 22.29 17.79 1.89
N ALA A 189 22.04 16.52 1.60
CA ALA A 189 20.77 15.81 1.65
C ALA A 189 19.65 16.36 0.73
N ASP A 190 19.96 17.35 -0.14
CA ASP A 190 19.04 17.90 -1.13
C ASP A 190 19.74 18.39 -2.41
N LEU A 191 20.75 17.67 -2.86
CA LEU A 191 21.55 18.08 -3.99
C LEU A 191 20.86 17.73 -5.31
N HIS A 192 20.16 18.71 -5.90
CA HIS A 192 19.49 18.61 -7.19
C HIS A 192 19.80 19.83 -8.07
N ARG A 193 19.32 19.84 -9.33
CA ARG A 193 19.73 20.82 -10.35
C ARG A 193 19.41 22.27 -9.99
N ASP A 194 18.34 22.52 -9.22
CA ASP A 194 17.97 23.88 -8.81
C ASP A 194 18.86 24.40 -7.66
N ASN A 195 19.46 23.48 -6.87
CA ASN A 195 20.36 23.81 -5.76
C ASN A 195 21.85 23.86 -6.17
N VAL A 196 22.13 23.69 -7.46
CA VAL A 196 23.46 23.81 -8.05
C VAL A 196 23.48 25.04 -8.96
N ILE A 197 24.26 26.07 -8.57
CA ILE A 197 24.46 27.28 -9.37
C ILE A 197 25.74 27.13 -10.20
N VAL A 198 25.60 27.15 -11.51
CA VAL A 198 26.73 27.23 -12.45
C VAL A 198 27.19 28.68 -12.48
N THR A 199 28.43 28.96 -12.06
CA THR A 199 28.93 30.33 -11.89
C THR A 199 29.34 30.96 -13.21
N TYR A 200 29.16 32.25 -13.36
CA TYR A 200 29.63 32.99 -14.55
C TYR A 200 31.15 33.05 -14.64
N SER A 201 31.84 33.07 -13.49
CA SER A 201 33.30 33.16 -13.43
C SER A 201 33.97 31.86 -13.83
N GLY A 202 33.26 30.70 -13.71
CA GLY A 202 33.83 29.37 -13.90
C GLY A 202 34.85 28.96 -12.83
N VAL A 203 35.09 29.79 -11.81
CA VAL A 203 36.02 29.54 -10.69
C VAL A 203 35.37 29.98 -9.36
N PRO A 204 34.82 29.01 -8.60
CA PRO A 204 34.60 27.61 -8.91
C PRO A 204 33.55 27.42 -10.01
N PRO A 205 33.52 26.29 -10.71
CA PRO A 205 32.56 26.08 -11.79
C PRO A 205 31.12 26.00 -11.29
N LEU A 206 30.91 25.63 -10.03
CA LEU A 206 29.60 25.55 -9.39
C LEU A 206 29.65 25.86 -7.89
N ILE A 207 28.51 26.30 -7.35
CA ILE A 207 28.25 26.51 -5.93
C ILE A 207 26.95 25.83 -5.56
N CYS A 208 26.93 25.10 -4.44
CA CYS A 208 25.69 24.53 -3.91
C CYS A 208 25.05 25.49 -2.90
N VAL A 209 23.74 25.66 -3.06
CA VAL A 209 22.88 26.52 -2.21
C VAL A 209 21.80 25.67 -1.55
N ASP A 210 21.09 26.24 -0.59
CA ASP A 210 19.98 25.59 0.11
C ASP A 210 20.41 24.41 1.03
N TRP A 211 21.16 24.76 2.05
CA TRP A 211 21.68 23.82 3.06
C TRP A 211 20.68 23.50 4.18
N GLU A 212 19.41 23.88 4.02
CA GLU A 212 18.39 23.71 5.07
C GLU A 212 18.09 22.25 5.43
N LEU A 213 18.43 21.30 4.56
CA LEU A 213 18.29 19.85 4.79
C LEU A 213 19.60 19.17 5.15
N ALA A 214 20.66 19.94 5.33
CA ALA A 214 21.96 19.39 5.69
C ALA A 214 21.85 18.43 6.89
N SER A 215 22.69 17.38 6.87
CA SER A 215 22.68 16.32 7.86
C SER A 215 24.10 15.81 8.12
N TYR A 216 24.27 14.88 9.05
CA TYR A 216 25.55 14.21 9.30
C TYR A 216 25.35 12.70 9.36
N GLY A 217 25.94 11.97 8.43
CA GLY A 217 25.70 10.52 8.31
C GLY A 217 26.53 9.85 7.23
N ASP A 218 26.03 8.70 6.79
CA ASP A 218 26.69 7.88 5.77
C ASP A 218 26.74 8.62 4.41
N PRO A 219 27.94 8.83 3.82
CA PRO A 219 28.11 9.55 2.57
C PRO A 219 27.37 8.95 1.37
N LEU A 220 27.04 7.66 1.39
CA LEU A 220 26.23 7.06 0.33
C LEU A 220 24.79 7.58 0.28
N HIS A 221 24.29 8.17 1.36
CA HIS A 221 22.98 8.84 1.33
C HIS A 221 22.99 10.05 0.41
N ASP A 222 24.01 10.90 0.49
CA ASP A 222 24.12 12.06 -0.40
C ASP A 222 24.32 11.66 -1.87
N LEU A 223 25.14 10.64 -2.12
CA LEU A 223 25.28 10.08 -3.48
C LEU A 223 23.95 9.55 -4.02
N ALA A 224 23.18 8.79 -3.21
CA ALA A 224 21.90 8.25 -3.61
C ALA A 224 20.85 9.35 -3.87
N THR A 225 20.76 10.33 -2.97
CA THR A 225 19.88 11.49 -3.13
C THR A 225 20.22 12.26 -4.40
N HIS A 226 21.50 12.51 -4.62
CA HIS A 226 22.01 13.17 -5.82
C HIS A 226 21.63 12.40 -7.09
N LEU A 227 21.88 11.08 -7.17
CA LEU A 227 21.53 10.24 -8.32
C LEU A 227 20.04 10.28 -8.63
N VAL A 228 19.18 10.13 -7.59
CA VAL A 228 17.72 10.08 -7.76
C VAL A 228 17.15 11.45 -8.15
N ARG A 229 17.58 12.54 -7.48
CA ARG A 229 16.96 13.86 -7.64
C ARG A 229 17.51 14.65 -8.82
N MET A 230 18.77 14.44 -9.23
CA MET A 230 19.35 15.07 -10.42
C MET A 230 18.75 14.54 -11.73
N ARG A 231 18.06 13.39 -11.68
CA ARG A 231 17.44 12.76 -12.85
C ARG A 231 18.38 12.68 -14.04
N TYR A 232 19.55 12.11 -13.78
CA TYR A 232 20.49 11.76 -14.86
C TYR A 232 19.86 10.73 -15.81
N PRO A 233 20.21 10.74 -17.10
CA PRO A 233 19.95 9.59 -17.97
C PRO A 233 20.61 8.32 -17.39
N ASP A 234 19.99 7.16 -17.56
CA ASP A 234 20.48 5.91 -16.98
C ASP A 234 21.93 5.60 -17.35
N PHE A 235 22.34 5.91 -18.59
CA PHE A 235 23.71 5.70 -19.05
C PHE A 235 24.77 6.56 -18.34
N GLN A 236 24.39 7.63 -17.64
CA GLN A 236 25.30 8.50 -16.89
C GLN A 236 25.50 8.08 -15.43
N TRP A 237 24.69 7.19 -14.91
CA TRP A 237 24.76 6.80 -13.51
C TRP A 237 26.14 6.24 -13.12
N ASP A 238 26.69 5.34 -13.94
CA ASP A 238 28.00 4.75 -13.67
C ASP A 238 29.11 5.82 -13.68
N GLU A 239 29.07 6.77 -14.64
CA GLU A 239 30.01 7.90 -14.69
C GLU A 239 29.96 8.76 -13.41
N VAL A 240 28.77 9.04 -12.89
CA VAL A 240 28.60 9.81 -11.65
C VAL A 240 29.08 9.04 -10.42
N ILE A 241 28.79 7.73 -10.35
CA ILE A 241 29.24 6.86 -9.25
C ILE A 241 30.76 6.74 -9.25
N ASP A 242 31.36 6.55 -10.41
CA ASP A 242 32.82 6.43 -10.56
C ASP A 242 33.52 7.73 -10.19
N ALA A 243 33.03 8.90 -10.69
CA ALA A 243 33.59 10.19 -10.35
C ALA A 243 33.52 10.47 -8.84
N TRP A 244 32.38 10.15 -8.20
CA TRP A 244 32.23 10.24 -6.75
C TRP A 244 33.18 9.29 -6.02
N GLY A 245 33.26 8.04 -6.47
CA GLY A 245 34.15 7.01 -5.89
C GLY A 245 35.61 7.44 -5.93
N GLU A 246 36.08 7.93 -7.06
CA GLU A 246 37.47 8.44 -7.25
C GLU A 246 37.76 9.64 -6.31
N ALA A 247 36.88 10.65 -6.28
CA ALA A 247 37.06 11.84 -5.48
C ALA A 247 37.07 11.54 -3.97
N VAL A 248 36.14 10.70 -3.51
CA VAL A 248 36.04 10.32 -2.10
C VAL A 248 37.15 9.35 -1.70
N GLN A 249 37.54 8.42 -2.59
CA GLN A 249 38.69 7.52 -2.35
C GLN A 249 39.98 8.29 -2.11
N ALA A 250 40.19 9.38 -2.82
CA ALA A 250 41.39 10.23 -2.67
C ALA A 250 41.41 10.99 -1.33
N THR A 251 40.25 11.33 -0.77
CA THR A 251 40.14 12.14 0.45
C THR A 251 39.88 11.33 1.72
N ARG A 252 39.02 10.31 1.62
CA ARG A 252 38.57 9.49 2.75
C ARG A 252 38.29 8.03 2.33
N PRO A 253 39.31 7.21 2.12
CA PRO A 253 39.19 5.87 1.51
C PRO A 253 38.14 4.94 2.17
N LEU A 254 37.96 5.02 3.50
CA LEU A 254 36.99 4.22 4.20
C LEU A 254 35.52 4.56 3.88
N ALA A 255 35.25 5.74 3.33
CA ALA A 255 33.90 6.18 2.98
C ALA A 255 33.34 5.47 1.74
N VAL A 256 34.18 4.85 0.91
CA VAL A 256 33.73 4.04 -0.26
C VAL A 256 33.52 2.57 0.06
N ASN A 257 33.73 2.15 1.32
CA ASN A 257 33.54 0.75 1.71
C ASN A 257 32.12 0.26 1.37
N GLY A 258 32.03 -0.84 0.63
CA GLY A 258 30.74 -1.45 0.28
C GLY A 258 29.89 -0.63 -0.71
N LEU A 259 30.45 0.35 -1.42
CA LEU A 259 29.73 1.19 -2.39
C LEU A 259 28.84 0.36 -3.33
N ALA A 260 29.40 -0.59 -4.05
CA ALA A 260 28.66 -1.39 -5.04
C ALA A 260 27.52 -2.23 -4.43
N LYS A 261 27.64 -2.62 -3.14
CA LYS A 261 26.63 -3.44 -2.45
C LYS A 261 25.55 -2.59 -1.81
N ASP A 262 25.93 -1.49 -1.16
CA ASP A 262 25.07 -0.79 -0.20
C ASP A 262 24.37 0.44 -0.79
N LEU A 263 24.88 1.05 -1.87
CA LEU A 263 24.29 2.24 -2.51
C LEU A 263 22.81 2.02 -2.88
N ARG A 264 22.47 0.83 -3.38
CA ARG A 264 21.09 0.47 -3.73
C ARG A 264 20.10 0.66 -2.58
N HIS A 265 20.51 0.44 -1.33
CA HIS A 265 19.61 0.57 -0.17
C HIS A 265 19.28 2.03 0.13
N TYR A 266 20.19 2.95 -0.12
CA TYR A 266 19.93 4.38 -0.03
C TYR A 266 19.09 4.89 -1.21
N ILE A 267 19.32 4.37 -2.42
CA ILE A 267 18.47 4.64 -3.60
C ILE A 267 17.04 4.15 -3.34
N ASP A 268 16.89 2.94 -2.80
CA ASP A 268 15.59 2.38 -2.43
C ASP A 268 14.90 3.23 -1.35
N PHE A 269 15.64 3.75 -0.38
CA PHE A 269 15.10 4.67 0.62
C PHE A 269 14.63 5.99 0.01
N GLU A 270 15.44 6.63 -0.86
CA GLU A 270 15.07 7.87 -1.54
C GLU A 270 13.79 7.70 -2.37
N ARG A 271 13.66 6.61 -3.10
CA ARG A 271 12.46 6.28 -3.87
C ARG A 271 11.25 6.03 -2.96
N ALA A 272 11.46 5.34 -1.84
CA ALA A 272 10.41 5.05 -0.88
C ALA A 272 9.87 6.30 -0.19
N GLN A 273 10.74 7.19 0.28
CA GLN A 273 10.31 8.40 0.98
C GLN A 273 9.67 9.41 0.03
N SER A 274 10.14 9.50 -1.23
CA SER A 274 9.68 10.50 -2.20
C SER A 274 8.22 10.30 -2.62
N VAL A 275 7.66 9.10 -2.47
CA VAL A 275 6.26 8.84 -2.85
C VAL A 275 5.27 9.74 -2.09
N TYR A 276 5.53 10.02 -0.82
CA TYR A 276 4.64 10.87 -0.01
C TYR A 276 4.59 12.32 -0.52
N PRO A 277 5.72 13.07 -0.60
CA PRO A 277 5.71 14.42 -1.14
C PRO A 277 5.25 14.49 -2.60
N ASP A 278 5.57 13.50 -3.43
CA ASP A 278 5.19 13.52 -4.85
C ASP A 278 3.68 13.37 -5.02
N VAL A 279 3.04 12.44 -4.30
CA VAL A 279 1.58 12.29 -4.28
C VAL A 279 0.90 13.55 -3.74
N MET A 280 1.41 14.11 -2.63
CA MET A 280 0.83 15.33 -2.04
C MET A 280 0.93 16.54 -2.98
N ARG A 281 2.07 16.71 -3.65
CA ARG A 281 2.26 17.81 -4.63
C ARG A 281 1.34 17.65 -5.83
N ALA A 282 1.24 16.45 -6.38
CA ALA A 282 0.33 16.14 -7.48
C ALA A 282 -1.14 16.39 -7.10
N ALA A 283 -1.54 15.97 -5.89
CA ALA A 283 -2.90 16.23 -5.41
C ALA A 283 -3.15 17.73 -5.20
N LYS A 284 -2.18 18.47 -4.63
CA LYS A 284 -2.32 19.91 -4.40
C LYS A 284 -2.30 20.74 -5.68
N SER A 285 -1.57 20.35 -6.72
CA SER A 285 -1.60 21.07 -7.99
C SER A 285 -3.00 21.09 -8.61
N LEU A 286 -3.85 20.11 -8.32
CA LEU A 286 -5.24 20.07 -8.74
C LEU A 286 -6.14 21.08 -7.98
N GLU A 287 -5.71 21.59 -6.82
CA GLU A 287 -6.41 22.68 -6.13
C GLU A 287 -6.26 24.01 -6.90
N GLU A 288 -5.13 24.22 -7.59
CA GLU A 288 -4.82 25.42 -8.37
C GLU A 288 -5.48 25.38 -9.77
N SER A 289 -5.44 24.24 -10.44
CA SER A 289 -6.07 24.01 -11.74
C SER A 289 -6.64 22.59 -11.80
N PHE A 290 -7.95 22.50 -12.10
CA PHE A 290 -8.65 21.22 -12.22
C PHE A 290 -9.31 21.10 -13.60
N ASP A 291 -8.48 20.85 -14.58
CA ASP A 291 -8.83 20.50 -15.94
C ASP A 291 -8.23 19.13 -16.31
N GLN A 292 -8.59 18.57 -17.45
CA GLN A 292 -8.11 17.26 -17.86
C GLN A 292 -6.59 17.21 -17.98
N LYS A 293 -5.96 18.25 -18.48
CA LYS A 293 -4.51 18.32 -18.64
C LYS A 293 -3.79 18.26 -17.29
N SER A 294 -4.25 19.05 -16.33
CA SER A 294 -3.71 19.05 -14.95
C SER A 294 -3.89 17.69 -14.28
N LEU A 295 -5.04 17.03 -14.52
CA LEU A 295 -5.33 15.70 -14.00
C LEU A 295 -4.43 14.63 -14.63
N ASP A 296 -4.20 14.69 -15.95
CA ASP A 296 -3.28 13.79 -16.66
C ASP A 296 -1.83 13.95 -16.15
N GLU A 297 -1.38 15.19 -15.97
CA GLU A 297 -0.05 15.49 -15.43
C GLU A 297 0.12 14.99 -13.99
N ALA A 298 -0.88 15.21 -13.14
CA ALA A 298 -0.90 14.71 -11.77
C ALA A 298 -0.90 13.18 -11.74
N THR A 299 -1.74 12.55 -12.57
CA THR A 299 -1.82 11.08 -12.71
C THR A 299 -0.48 10.48 -13.13
N ALA A 300 0.16 11.03 -14.16
CA ALA A 300 1.47 10.58 -14.61
C ALA A 300 2.56 10.77 -13.53
N SER A 301 2.48 11.86 -12.74
CA SER A 301 3.41 12.11 -11.65
C SER A 301 3.25 11.10 -10.51
N VAL A 302 2.02 10.84 -10.09
CA VAL A 302 1.71 9.84 -9.04
C VAL A 302 2.11 8.44 -9.49
N ARG A 303 1.83 8.08 -10.74
CA ARG A 303 2.21 6.77 -11.29
C ARG A 303 3.72 6.55 -11.21
N ARG A 304 4.53 7.50 -11.70
CA ARG A 304 6.00 7.42 -11.62
C ARG A 304 6.48 7.27 -10.17
N ALA A 305 5.88 8.00 -9.24
CA ALA A 305 6.23 7.92 -7.82
C ALA A 305 5.91 6.54 -7.23
N LEU A 306 4.73 5.98 -7.55
CA LEU A 306 4.34 4.63 -7.12
C LEU A 306 5.22 3.54 -7.72
N GLU A 307 5.54 3.61 -9.02
CA GLU A 307 6.44 2.67 -9.70
C GLU A 307 7.83 2.67 -9.07
N ALA A 308 8.38 3.85 -8.77
CA ALA A 308 9.67 3.99 -8.11
C ALA A 308 9.67 3.40 -6.69
N ALA A 309 8.57 3.61 -5.94
CA ALA A 309 8.42 3.16 -4.56
C ALA A 309 7.95 1.70 -4.42
N ALA A 310 7.43 1.08 -5.49
CA ALA A 310 6.79 -0.23 -5.44
C ALA A 310 7.68 -1.32 -4.83
N LYS A 311 8.90 -1.46 -5.34
CA LYS A 311 9.86 -2.46 -4.85
C LYS A 311 10.36 -2.14 -3.44
N PRO A 312 10.84 -0.91 -3.12
CA PRO A 312 11.31 -0.56 -1.78
C PRO A 312 10.23 -0.72 -0.71
N LEU A 313 9.02 -0.25 -0.95
CA LEU A 313 7.91 -0.34 -0.01
C LEU A 313 7.18 -1.70 -0.07
N ARG A 314 7.51 -2.56 -1.04
CA ARG A 314 6.81 -3.83 -1.31
C ARG A 314 5.31 -3.61 -1.47
N LEU A 315 4.94 -2.66 -2.34
CA LEU A 315 3.54 -2.47 -2.68
C LEU A 315 3.01 -3.72 -3.38
N ALA A 316 1.79 -4.15 -3.05
CA ALA A 316 1.19 -5.35 -3.64
C ALA A 316 0.98 -5.21 -5.15
N SER A 317 0.61 -4.01 -5.58
CA SER A 317 0.44 -3.64 -6.99
C SER A 317 0.62 -2.13 -7.13
N VAL A 318 1.00 -1.69 -8.32
CA VAL A 318 0.91 -0.27 -8.69
C VAL A 318 -0.44 -0.05 -9.35
N ALA A 319 -1.19 0.95 -8.89
CA ALA A 319 -2.47 1.32 -9.47
C ALA A 319 -2.29 1.74 -10.94
N SER A 320 -3.24 1.36 -11.80
CA SER A 320 -3.25 1.79 -13.21
C SER A 320 -3.49 3.31 -13.32
N GLU A 321 -3.16 3.90 -14.47
CA GLU A 321 -3.43 5.33 -14.73
C GLU A 321 -4.89 5.68 -14.48
N THR A 322 -5.81 4.87 -14.98
CA THR A 322 -7.24 5.06 -14.78
C THR A 322 -7.64 5.02 -13.30
N GLU A 323 -7.06 4.12 -12.51
CA GLU A 323 -7.33 4.05 -11.07
C GLU A 323 -6.79 5.28 -10.34
N ILE A 324 -5.56 5.70 -10.67
CA ILE A 324 -4.93 6.90 -10.09
C ILE A 324 -5.76 8.14 -10.42
N GLU A 325 -6.15 8.31 -11.70
CA GLU A 325 -6.97 9.41 -12.15
C GLU A 325 -8.30 9.49 -11.38
N ARG A 326 -9.01 8.36 -11.26
CA ARG A 326 -10.26 8.27 -10.50
C ARG A 326 -10.10 8.62 -9.03
N VAL A 327 -9.02 8.14 -8.40
CA VAL A 327 -8.72 8.45 -6.99
C VAL A 327 -8.42 9.93 -6.81
N LEU A 328 -7.60 10.53 -7.67
CA LEU A 328 -7.28 11.97 -7.63
C LEU A 328 -8.52 12.83 -7.89
N PHE A 329 -9.35 12.44 -8.85
CA PHE A 329 -10.61 13.13 -9.14
C PHE A 329 -11.54 13.14 -7.90
N ARG A 330 -11.78 11.99 -7.29
CA ARG A 330 -12.63 11.90 -6.08
C ARG A 330 -12.07 12.73 -4.92
N TRP A 331 -10.77 12.67 -4.71
CA TRP A 331 -10.10 13.45 -3.67
C TRP A 331 -10.28 14.95 -3.90
N GLN A 332 -10.09 15.43 -5.12
CA GLN A 332 -10.25 16.85 -5.45
C GLN A 332 -11.71 17.30 -5.40
N ALA A 333 -12.63 16.49 -5.89
CA ALA A 333 -14.07 16.79 -5.84
C ALA A 333 -14.56 17.03 -4.41
N SER A 334 -14.10 16.17 -3.46
CA SER A 334 -14.47 16.29 -2.04
C SER A 334 -13.93 17.56 -1.37
N ARG A 335 -12.85 18.14 -1.89
CA ARG A 335 -12.26 19.38 -1.33
C ARG A 335 -12.94 20.63 -1.87
N ARG A 336 -13.34 20.64 -3.13
CA ARG A 336 -14.08 21.76 -3.74
C ARG A 336 -15.42 21.99 -3.09
N ASP A 337 -16.10 20.95 -2.65
CA ASP A 337 -17.38 21.06 -1.95
C ASP A 337 -17.27 21.81 -0.59
N ARG A 338 -16.09 21.85 0.00
CA ARG A 338 -15.81 22.55 1.28
C ARG A 338 -15.51 24.04 1.13
N LEU A 339 -15.37 24.56 -0.11
CA LEU A 339 -15.07 25.97 -0.33
C LEU A 339 -16.37 26.80 -0.25
N PRO A 340 -16.43 27.85 0.64
CA PRO A 340 -17.61 28.70 0.76
C PRO A 340 -17.88 29.41 -0.57
N GLY A 341 -19.10 29.28 -1.09
CA GLY A 341 -19.58 30.00 -2.27
C GLY A 341 -19.48 29.23 -3.61
N VAL A 342 -18.84 28.07 -3.64
CA VAL A 342 -18.86 27.19 -4.82
C VAL A 342 -19.97 26.15 -4.63
N ARG A 343 -21.10 26.32 -5.31
CA ARG A 343 -22.11 25.24 -5.38
C ARG A 343 -21.52 24.13 -6.26
N SER A 344 -21.22 22.97 -5.66
CA SER A 344 -20.65 21.78 -6.29
C SER A 344 -21.62 21.04 -7.23
N VAL A 345 -22.65 21.69 -7.71
CA VAL A 345 -23.77 21.09 -8.45
C VAL A 345 -23.37 20.30 -9.71
N ASN A 346 -22.11 20.40 -10.17
CA ASN A 346 -21.66 19.74 -11.40
C ASN A 346 -20.32 19.00 -11.31
N VAL A 347 -19.77 18.73 -10.12
CA VAL A 347 -18.44 18.10 -10.03
C VAL A 347 -18.52 16.56 -10.11
N ILE A 348 -19.60 15.96 -9.59
CA ILE A 348 -19.82 14.52 -9.67
C ILE A 348 -21.17 14.28 -10.34
N SER A 349 -21.16 13.75 -11.56
CA SER A 349 -22.32 13.12 -12.17
C SER A 349 -22.26 11.61 -11.93
N TRP A 350 -23.41 10.97 -11.81
CA TRP A 350 -23.50 9.52 -11.72
C TRP A 350 -24.76 9.02 -12.42
N ASP A 351 -24.66 7.82 -12.98
CA ASP A 351 -25.75 7.13 -13.66
C ASP A 351 -26.22 5.96 -12.77
N PRO A 352 -27.51 5.91 -12.41
CA PRO A 352 -28.06 4.83 -11.61
C PRO A 352 -28.13 3.52 -12.43
N ASP A 353 -27.83 2.41 -11.79
CA ASP A 353 -28.05 1.10 -12.34
C ASP A 353 -29.52 0.66 -12.08
N PRO A 354 -30.31 0.36 -13.12
CA PRO A 354 -31.73 0.02 -12.96
C PRO A 354 -31.99 -1.27 -12.17
N ARG A 355 -30.96 -2.12 -11.98
CA ARG A 355 -31.05 -3.34 -11.19
C ARG A 355 -31.30 -3.09 -9.69
N VAL A 356 -30.93 -1.91 -9.21
CA VAL A 356 -31.17 -1.48 -7.84
C VAL A 356 -32.02 -0.21 -7.88
N PRO A 357 -33.34 -0.30 -7.62
CA PRO A 357 -34.21 0.87 -7.55
C PRO A 357 -33.81 1.79 -6.39
N GLU A 358 -34.24 3.04 -6.46
CA GLU A 358 -34.00 4.03 -5.40
C GLU A 358 -34.53 3.50 -4.04
N HIS A 359 -33.65 3.50 -3.05
CA HIS A 359 -33.99 2.99 -1.72
C HIS A 359 -34.73 4.08 -0.91
N PRO A 360 -35.84 3.77 -0.23
CA PRO A 360 -36.62 4.77 0.52
C PRO A 360 -35.81 5.53 1.57
N ASP A 361 -34.91 4.84 2.27
CA ASP A 361 -34.07 5.44 3.32
C ASP A 361 -32.76 6.06 2.75
N PHE A 362 -32.56 6.03 1.42
CA PHE A 362 -31.34 6.50 0.79
C PHE A 362 -31.60 7.12 -0.58
N PRO A 363 -32.17 8.36 -0.63
CA PRO A 363 -32.54 9.01 -1.87
C PRO A 363 -31.33 9.41 -2.74
N LYS A 364 -31.58 9.80 -3.99
CA LYS A 364 -30.51 10.20 -4.93
C LYS A 364 -29.60 11.31 -4.41
N SER A 365 -30.12 12.22 -3.59
CA SER A 365 -29.31 13.26 -2.93
C SER A 365 -28.30 12.66 -1.96
N ALA A 366 -28.69 11.62 -1.18
CA ALA A 366 -27.80 10.94 -0.28
C ALA A 366 -26.71 10.14 -1.00
N VAL A 367 -27.01 9.61 -2.20
CA VAL A 367 -26.01 8.99 -3.07
C VAL A 367 -24.95 10.01 -3.47
N PHE A 368 -25.38 11.20 -3.92
CA PHE A 368 -24.47 12.28 -4.30
C PHE A 368 -23.55 12.68 -3.13
N ASP A 369 -24.14 12.91 -1.94
CA ASP A 369 -23.40 13.29 -0.74
C ASP A 369 -22.41 12.19 -0.31
N ALA A 370 -22.79 10.91 -0.45
CA ALA A 370 -21.89 9.77 -0.19
C ALA A 370 -20.69 9.74 -1.13
N LEU A 371 -20.91 9.98 -2.42
CA LEU A 371 -19.84 10.01 -3.43
C LEU A 371 -18.87 11.19 -3.22
N ILE A 372 -19.36 12.33 -2.74
CA ILE A 372 -18.51 13.46 -2.33
C ILE A 372 -17.71 13.08 -1.08
N ALA A 373 -18.38 12.56 -0.05
CA ALA A 373 -17.76 12.20 1.21
C ALA A 373 -16.69 11.10 1.05
N GLU A 374 -16.83 10.22 0.06
CA GLU A 374 -15.88 9.15 -0.27
C GLU A 374 -14.45 9.67 -0.48
N GLY A 375 -14.31 10.74 -1.28
CA GLY A 375 -13.00 11.34 -1.57
C GLY A 375 -12.31 11.98 -0.36
N ALA A 376 -13.09 12.33 0.67
CA ALA A 376 -12.61 12.96 1.90
C ALA A 376 -12.47 11.97 3.07
N ALA A 377 -12.74 10.69 2.85
CA ALA A 377 -12.68 9.68 3.89
C ALA A 377 -11.26 9.60 4.50
N PRO A 378 -11.11 9.65 5.85
CA PRO A 378 -9.82 9.47 6.49
C PRO A 378 -9.32 8.04 6.31
N ALA A 379 -8.01 7.82 6.46
CA ALA A 379 -7.39 6.51 6.26
C ALA A 379 -8.02 5.39 7.11
N SER A 380 -8.44 5.70 8.34
CA SER A 380 -9.12 4.75 9.23
C SER A 380 -10.46 4.24 8.68
N ARG A 381 -11.02 4.91 7.67
CA ARG A 381 -12.30 4.57 7.02
C ARG A 381 -12.15 4.12 5.58
N VAL A 382 -10.92 3.98 5.08
CA VAL A 382 -10.63 3.50 3.73
C VAL A 382 -9.98 2.12 3.82
N PHE A 383 -10.63 1.11 3.25
CA PHE A 383 -10.17 -0.27 3.31
C PHE A 383 -9.97 -0.80 1.88
N LYS A 384 -8.73 -1.10 1.53
CA LYS A 384 -8.40 -1.74 0.25
C LYS A 384 -8.38 -3.25 0.44
N GLY A 385 -9.39 -3.91 -0.08
CA GLY A 385 -9.46 -5.38 -0.19
C GLY A 385 -8.73 -5.91 -1.43
N THR A 386 -8.86 -7.20 -1.68
CA THR A 386 -8.29 -7.84 -2.88
C THR A 386 -8.97 -7.39 -4.17
N ALA A 387 -10.27 -7.16 -4.15
CA ALA A 387 -11.07 -6.81 -5.32
C ALA A 387 -11.75 -5.43 -5.24
N HIS A 388 -11.88 -4.87 -4.03
CA HIS A 388 -12.60 -3.63 -3.81
C HIS A 388 -11.82 -2.64 -2.94
N LEU A 389 -12.03 -1.35 -3.24
CA LEU A 389 -11.73 -0.24 -2.35
C LEU A 389 -13.04 0.13 -1.66
N ASN A 390 -13.07 0.09 -0.33
CA ASN A 390 -14.24 0.37 0.49
C ASN A 390 -13.99 1.64 1.29
N SER A 391 -14.87 2.64 1.16
CA SER A 391 -14.80 3.90 1.91
C SER A 391 -16.04 4.04 2.78
N VAL A 392 -15.86 4.11 4.10
CA VAL A 392 -16.94 4.30 5.06
C VAL A 392 -17.22 5.79 5.23
N VAL A 393 -18.46 6.18 4.97
CA VAL A 393 -18.87 7.60 5.02
C VAL A 393 -20.15 7.78 5.84
N ARG A 394 -20.33 8.99 6.38
CA ARG A 394 -21.57 9.45 6.98
C ARG A 394 -22.19 10.49 6.05
N VAL A 395 -23.47 10.35 5.80
CA VAL A 395 -24.25 11.24 4.93
C VAL A 395 -25.21 12.05 5.79
N ALA A 396 -25.33 13.33 5.53
CA ALA A 396 -26.25 14.20 6.26
C ALA A 396 -27.71 13.74 6.03
N GLY A 397 -28.48 13.63 7.11
CA GLY A 397 -29.88 13.16 7.04
C GLY A 397 -30.05 11.63 6.94
N VAL A 398 -28.95 10.87 7.02
CA VAL A 398 -28.99 9.40 7.10
C VAL A 398 -28.46 8.97 8.47
N ASP A 399 -29.25 8.21 9.23
CA ASP A 399 -28.95 7.87 10.63
C ASP A 399 -27.86 6.80 10.81
N PHE A 400 -27.45 6.16 9.72
CA PHE A 400 -26.45 5.09 9.74
C PHE A 400 -25.29 5.37 8.78
N PRO A 401 -24.07 4.90 9.06
CA PRO A 401 -22.96 4.99 8.13
C PRO A 401 -23.14 4.03 6.95
N VAL A 402 -22.58 4.41 5.80
CA VAL A 402 -22.62 3.62 4.58
C VAL A 402 -21.21 3.33 4.06
N VAL A 403 -21.08 2.29 3.24
CA VAL A 403 -19.83 1.93 2.55
C VAL A 403 -20.01 2.20 1.07
N VAL A 404 -19.17 3.05 0.52
CA VAL A 404 -19.00 3.17 -0.94
C VAL A 404 -17.93 2.17 -1.36
N ARG A 405 -18.32 1.21 -2.21
CA ARG A 405 -17.47 0.13 -2.72
C ARG A 405 -17.12 0.42 -4.17
N ARG A 406 -15.81 0.40 -4.49
CA ARG A 406 -15.28 0.55 -5.86
C ARG A 406 -14.50 -0.69 -6.24
N LYS A 407 -14.75 -1.21 -7.44
CA LYS A 407 -14.00 -2.35 -7.94
C LYS A 407 -12.58 -1.93 -8.32
N VAL A 408 -11.57 -2.65 -7.84
CA VAL A 408 -10.17 -2.43 -8.21
C VAL A 408 -9.89 -3.14 -9.53
N ALA A 409 -9.57 -2.38 -10.58
CA ALA A 409 -9.43 -2.90 -11.94
C ALA A 409 -8.18 -3.78 -12.13
N SER A 410 -7.13 -3.57 -11.30
CA SER A 410 -5.82 -4.23 -11.44
C SER A 410 -5.78 -5.67 -10.92
N VAL A 411 -6.85 -6.16 -10.29
CA VAL A 411 -6.85 -7.49 -9.68
C VAL A 411 -7.42 -8.52 -10.65
N SER A 412 -6.54 -9.37 -11.17
CA SER A 412 -6.95 -10.59 -11.86
C SER A 412 -7.52 -11.57 -10.84
N ARG A 413 -8.84 -11.77 -10.84
CA ARG A 413 -9.48 -12.79 -10.03
C ARG A 413 -9.10 -14.17 -10.54
N ARG A 414 -8.59 -15.02 -9.65
CA ARG A 414 -8.40 -16.45 -9.93
C ARG A 414 -9.67 -17.28 -9.70
N GLU A 415 -10.59 -16.74 -8.91
CA GLU A 415 -11.83 -17.40 -8.56
C GLU A 415 -12.99 -16.67 -9.23
N PRO A 416 -13.81 -17.36 -10.02
CA PRO A 416 -14.92 -16.75 -10.73
C PRO A 416 -16.02 -16.30 -9.76
N SER A 417 -16.72 -15.22 -10.11
CA SER A 417 -17.97 -14.82 -9.47
C SER A 417 -19.12 -15.49 -10.23
N PHE A 418 -19.95 -16.24 -9.55
CA PHE A 418 -21.05 -16.99 -10.16
C PHE A 418 -22.36 -16.22 -10.14
N LEU A 419 -22.64 -15.56 -9.02
CA LEU A 419 -23.85 -14.76 -8.82
C LEU A 419 -23.49 -13.29 -8.64
N SER A 420 -24.44 -12.40 -8.95
CA SER A 420 -24.29 -10.97 -8.71
C SER A 420 -24.48 -10.67 -7.22
N GLU A 421 -23.47 -10.13 -6.54
CA GLU A 421 -23.50 -9.81 -5.11
C GLU A 421 -24.76 -9.01 -4.71
N HIS A 422 -25.08 -7.96 -5.46
CA HIS A 422 -26.26 -7.14 -5.14
C HIS A 422 -27.58 -7.87 -5.36
N ALA A 423 -27.68 -8.77 -6.34
CA ALA A 423 -28.87 -9.60 -6.51
C ALA A 423 -29.04 -10.59 -5.36
N VAL A 424 -27.94 -11.17 -4.87
CA VAL A 424 -27.89 -12.05 -3.69
C VAL A 424 -28.34 -11.30 -2.44
N LEU A 425 -27.77 -10.14 -2.17
CA LEU A 425 -28.12 -9.31 -1.01
C LEU A 425 -29.61 -8.91 -1.04
N GLN A 426 -30.13 -8.52 -2.20
CA GLN A 426 -31.55 -8.21 -2.38
C GLN A 426 -32.46 -9.45 -2.20
N ALA A 427 -32.00 -10.63 -2.59
CA ALA A 427 -32.76 -11.88 -2.39
C ALA A 427 -32.82 -12.23 -0.90
N ILE A 428 -31.74 -12.06 -0.17
CA ILE A 428 -31.68 -12.26 1.28
C ILE A 428 -32.64 -11.28 1.97
N GLU A 429 -32.59 -10.00 1.63
CA GLU A 429 -33.45 -8.97 2.20
C GLU A 429 -34.94 -9.23 1.92
N ARG A 430 -35.29 -9.56 0.66
CA ARG A 430 -36.68 -9.87 0.27
C ARG A 430 -37.23 -11.13 0.93
N SER A 431 -36.36 -12.12 1.16
CA SER A 431 -36.77 -13.37 1.81
C SER A 431 -37.04 -13.22 3.31
N GLN A 432 -36.67 -12.09 3.92
CA GLN A 432 -36.83 -11.80 5.36
C GLN A 432 -36.31 -12.91 6.29
N VAL A 433 -35.31 -13.65 5.82
CA VAL A 433 -34.66 -14.71 6.60
C VAL A 433 -33.76 -14.13 7.69
N ALA A 434 -33.53 -14.93 8.75
CA ALA A 434 -32.68 -14.51 9.87
C ALA A 434 -31.15 -14.53 9.51
N VAL A 435 -30.79 -13.89 8.39
CA VAL A 435 -29.41 -13.71 7.94
C VAL A 435 -29.05 -12.24 8.07
N ARG A 436 -27.95 -11.95 8.74
CA ARG A 436 -27.42 -10.59 8.87
C ARG A 436 -26.42 -10.32 7.75
N ALA A 437 -26.83 -9.52 6.81
CA ALA A 437 -26.03 -9.08 5.67
C ALA A 437 -26.19 -7.56 5.45
N PRO A 438 -25.26 -6.87 4.77
CA PRO A 438 -25.46 -5.50 4.36
C PRO A 438 -26.67 -5.34 3.43
N ARG A 439 -27.37 -4.22 3.51
CA ARG A 439 -28.39 -3.85 2.52
C ARG A 439 -27.73 -3.07 1.37
N VAL A 440 -28.19 -3.31 0.15
CA VAL A 440 -27.78 -2.57 -1.04
C VAL A 440 -28.63 -1.31 -1.15
N LEU A 441 -28.03 -0.13 -1.04
CA LEU A 441 -28.71 1.16 -1.05
C LEU A 441 -28.70 1.81 -2.42
N ALA A 442 -27.60 1.67 -3.16
CA ALA A 442 -27.46 2.20 -4.50
C ALA A 442 -26.41 1.43 -5.32
N LEU A 443 -26.59 1.40 -6.61
CA LEU A 443 -25.67 0.89 -7.59
C LEU A 443 -25.61 1.85 -8.79
N GLY A 444 -24.43 2.07 -9.35
CA GLY A 444 -24.29 2.96 -10.48
C GLY A 444 -22.85 3.12 -10.96
N ALA A 445 -22.64 4.07 -11.84
CA ALA A 445 -21.35 4.49 -12.31
C ALA A 445 -21.20 6.01 -12.18
N SER A 446 -20.03 6.47 -11.78
CA SER A 446 -19.67 7.87 -11.70
C SER A 446 -18.64 8.23 -12.76
N TYR A 447 -17.90 9.33 -12.58
CA TYR A 447 -16.88 9.82 -13.50
C TYR A 447 -16.12 8.71 -14.26
N GLN A 448 -16.06 8.82 -15.60
CA GLN A 448 -15.43 7.84 -16.50
C GLN A 448 -15.94 6.39 -16.33
N ASN A 449 -17.25 6.23 -16.16
CA ASN A 449 -17.86 4.92 -15.93
C ASN A 449 -17.23 4.14 -14.77
N ASP A 450 -16.79 4.84 -13.72
CA ASP A 450 -16.26 4.22 -12.52
C ASP A 450 -17.41 3.57 -11.69
N PRO A 451 -17.55 2.24 -11.72
CA PRO A 451 -18.68 1.58 -11.07
C PRO A 451 -18.57 1.68 -9.54
N PHE A 452 -19.72 1.88 -8.89
CA PHE A 452 -19.81 1.87 -7.44
C PHE A 452 -21.02 1.07 -6.96
N ALA A 453 -20.92 0.58 -5.73
CA ALA A 453 -22.05 0.09 -4.94
C ALA A 453 -22.03 0.78 -3.58
N ILE A 454 -23.19 1.18 -3.08
CA ILE A 454 -23.34 1.71 -1.72
C ILE A 454 -24.13 0.72 -0.88
N HIS A 455 -23.52 0.28 0.21
CA HIS A 455 -24.11 -0.66 1.16
C HIS A 455 -24.21 -0.03 2.54
N THR A 456 -25.11 -0.55 3.39
CA THR A 456 -25.08 -0.22 4.81
C THR A 456 -23.77 -0.69 5.44
N TYR A 457 -23.18 0.15 6.29
CA TYR A 457 -21.99 -0.22 7.04
C TYR A 457 -22.34 -1.09 8.24
N VAL A 458 -21.62 -2.17 8.44
CA VAL A 458 -21.89 -3.15 9.52
C VAL A 458 -20.82 -3.21 10.61
N GLY A 459 -19.81 -2.34 10.54
CA GLY A 459 -18.79 -2.20 11.58
C GLY A 459 -19.24 -1.32 12.76
N PRO A 460 -18.29 -0.91 13.64
CA PRO A 460 -18.57 -0.05 14.80
C PRO A 460 -19.28 1.25 14.39
N PRO A 461 -20.30 1.70 15.16
CA PRO A 461 -21.09 2.90 14.81
C PRO A 461 -20.23 4.16 14.64
N ASP A 462 -19.18 4.30 15.45
CA ASP A 462 -18.33 5.50 15.45
C ASP A 462 -17.42 5.59 14.21
N GLY A 463 -17.25 4.48 13.47
CA GLY A 463 -16.48 4.44 12.21
C GLY A 463 -14.98 4.74 12.34
N ASP A 464 -14.51 5.08 13.54
CA ASP A 464 -13.12 5.43 13.80
C ASP A 464 -12.26 4.20 14.17
N GLN A 465 -12.92 3.08 14.45
CA GLN A 465 -12.27 1.81 14.69
C GLN A 465 -12.56 0.83 13.54
N PRO A 466 -11.56 0.02 13.11
CA PRO A 466 -11.79 -1.00 12.10
C PRO A 466 -12.79 -2.05 12.60
N PRO A 467 -13.51 -2.72 11.69
CA PRO A 467 -14.38 -3.83 12.06
C PRO A 467 -13.60 -4.92 12.81
N SER A 468 -14.20 -5.49 13.85
CA SER A 468 -13.63 -6.62 14.58
C SER A 468 -14.02 -7.92 13.90
N HIS A 469 -13.02 -8.77 13.62
CA HIS A 469 -13.19 -10.04 12.92
C HIS A 469 -12.72 -11.23 13.78
N PRO A 470 -13.34 -12.42 13.68
CA PRO A 470 -12.98 -13.60 14.46
C PRO A 470 -11.74 -14.32 13.91
N VAL A 471 -10.63 -13.61 13.69
CA VAL A 471 -9.41 -14.12 13.06
C VAL A 471 -8.72 -15.26 13.84
N HIS A 472 -9.00 -15.40 15.13
CA HIS A 472 -8.49 -16.47 15.99
C HIS A 472 -9.47 -17.61 16.22
N GLY A 473 -10.60 -17.59 15.51
CA GLY A 473 -11.69 -18.55 15.64
C GLY A 473 -12.95 -17.98 16.29
N LEU A 474 -14.02 -18.74 16.25
CA LEU A 474 -15.33 -18.34 16.79
C LEU A 474 -15.45 -18.70 18.26
N LEU A 475 -16.13 -17.83 19.00
CA LEU A 475 -16.67 -18.16 20.32
C LEU A 475 -17.87 -19.11 20.18
N PRO A 476 -18.22 -19.90 21.22
CA PRO A 476 -19.32 -20.87 21.15
C PRO A 476 -20.67 -20.27 20.69
N HIS A 477 -21.04 -19.08 21.16
CA HIS A 477 -22.27 -18.41 20.77
C HIS A 477 -22.21 -17.85 19.35
N GLU A 478 -21.03 -17.40 18.91
CA GLU A 478 -20.79 -16.95 17.52
C GLU A 478 -20.93 -18.12 16.54
N ALA A 479 -20.37 -19.28 16.91
CA ALA A 479 -20.50 -20.52 16.15
C ALA A 479 -21.97 -20.93 16.00
N ASP A 480 -22.73 -20.87 17.08
CA ASP A 480 -24.17 -21.16 17.05
C ASP A 480 -24.92 -20.18 16.13
N GLY A 481 -24.66 -18.87 16.29
CA GLY A 481 -25.29 -17.84 15.48
C GLY A 481 -24.94 -17.92 14.00
N LEU A 482 -23.69 -18.30 13.65
CA LEU A 482 -23.30 -18.52 12.28
C LEU A 482 -24.04 -19.69 11.66
N VAL A 483 -24.11 -20.85 12.37
CA VAL A 483 -24.86 -22.00 11.87
C VAL A 483 -26.33 -21.67 11.68
N ASP A 484 -26.94 -20.88 12.58
CA ASP A 484 -28.33 -20.46 12.44
C ASP A 484 -28.56 -19.66 11.16
N GLN A 485 -27.63 -18.78 10.81
CA GLN A 485 -27.68 -18.01 9.57
C GLN A 485 -27.48 -18.90 8.33
N LEU A 486 -26.52 -19.83 8.36
CA LEU A 486 -26.32 -20.78 7.27
C LEU A 486 -27.55 -21.68 7.06
N CYS A 487 -28.20 -22.12 8.14
CA CYS A 487 -29.47 -22.85 8.03
C CYS A 487 -30.59 -21.96 7.45
N ALA A 488 -30.62 -20.67 7.80
CA ALA A 488 -31.62 -19.74 7.27
C ALA A 488 -31.47 -19.50 5.76
N LEU A 489 -30.23 -19.54 5.23
CA LEU A 489 -29.96 -19.43 3.79
C LEU A 489 -30.66 -20.50 2.96
N THR A 490 -30.95 -21.68 3.52
CA THR A 490 -31.70 -22.74 2.82
C THR A 490 -33.14 -22.35 2.50
N ASN A 491 -33.67 -21.29 3.09
CA ASN A 491 -35.01 -20.74 2.86
C ASN A 491 -35.02 -19.56 1.89
N VAL A 492 -33.87 -19.10 1.40
CA VAL A 492 -33.80 -18.03 0.38
C VAL A 492 -34.24 -18.64 -0.97
N ASP A 493 -35.13 -17.95 -1.68
CA ASP A 493 -35.46 -18.33 -3.04
C ASP A 493 -34.32 -17.86 -3.99
N TYR A 494 -33.51 -18.83 -4.40
CA TYR A 494 -32.36 -18.60 -5.30
C TYR A 494 -32.72 -18.74 -6.79
N ARG A 495 -33.92 -19.20 -7.14
CA ARG A 495 -34.30 -19.43 -8.55
C ARG A 495 -34.17 -18.17 -9.43
N PRO A 496 -34.52 -16.96 -8.94
CA PRO A 496 -34.31 -15.76 -9.72
C PRO A 496 -32.84 -15.40 -9.92
N LEU A 497 -31.92 -15.95 -9.11
CA LEU A 497 -30.47 -15.68 -9.15
C LEU A 497 -29.75 -16.58 -10.16
N ASP A 498 -30.28 -17.79 -10.40
CA ASP A 498 -29.78 -18.79 -11.33
C ASP A 498 -30.90 -19.27 -12.28
N PRO A 499 -31.38 -18.38 -13.19
CA PRO A 499 -32.54 -18.68 -14.02
C PRO A 499 -32.29 -19.78 -15.06
N ILE A 500 -31.04 -20.10 -15.37
CA ILE A 500 -30.65 -21.11 -16.35
C ILE A 500 -30.44 -22.49 -15.66
N GLY A 501 -30.28 -22.48 -14.32
CA GLY A 501 -30.06 -23.69 -13.55
C GLY A 501 -28.69 -24.32 -13.75
N GLU A 502 -27.71 -23.52 -14.22
CA GLU A 502 -26.33 -24.00 -14.47
C GLU A 502 -25.63 -24.49 -13.21
N ILE A 503 -26.04 -24.00 -12.04
CA ILE A 503 -25.39 -24.28 -10.75
C ILE A 503 -26.31 -25.09 -9.83
N ALA A 504 -27.61 -25.17 -10.16
CA ALA A 504 -28.65 -25.65 -9.25
C ALA A 504 -28.89 -27.18 -9.30
N ASP A 505 -28.22 -27.94 -10.14
CA ASP A 505 -28.37 -29.42 -10.13
C ASP A 505 -27.61 -29.98 -8.91
N ALA A 506 -28.38 -30.24 -7.85
CA ALA A 506 -27.87 -30.80 -6.60
C ALA A 506 -27.17 -32.14 -6.75
N SER A 507 -27.47 -32.89 -7.80
CA SER A 507 -26.88 -34.22 -8.05
C SER A 507 -25.42 -34.11 -8.52
N GLU A 508 -25.00 -32.95 -9.02
CA GLU A 508 -23.70 -32.71 -9.66
C GLU A 508 -22.81 -31.65 -8.98
N PHE A 509 -23.25 -31.05 -7.86
CA PHE A 509 -22.50 -29.98 -7.25
C PHE A 509 -21.02 -30.31 -6.96
N TYR A 510 -20.71 -31.50 -6.48
CA TYR A 510 -19.30 -31.91 -6.28
C TYR A 510 -18.56 -32.06 -7.62
N GLY A 511 -19.22 -32.57 -8.66
CA GLY A 511 -18.65 -32.65 -10.00
C GLY A 511 -18.31 -31.26 -10.53
N TRP A 512 -19.28 -30.33 -10.48
CA TRP A 512 -19.09 -28.94 -10.86
C TRP A 512 -17.94 -28.25 -10.06
N LEU A 513 -17.92 -28.43 -8.73
CA LEU A 513 -16.84 -27.87 -7.89
C LEU A 513 -15.45 -28.41 -8.27
N SER A 514 -15.38 -29.71 -8.61
CA SER A 514 -14.18 -30.37 -9.09
C SER A 514 -13.72 -29.80 -10.44
N GLU A 515 -14.64 -29.56 -11.36
CA GLU A 515 -14.36 -28.93 -12.65
C GLU A 515 -13.83 -27.48 -12.48
N GLN A 516 -14.44 -26.71 -11.57
CA GLN A 516 -13.93 -25.36 -11.26
C GLN A 516 -12.49 -25.40 -10.73
N LEU A 517 -12.15 -26.36 -9.87
CA LEU A 517 -10.78 -26.51 -9.40
C LEU A 517 -9.82 -26.95 -10.51
N VAL A 518 -10.21 -27.83 -11.38
CA VAL A 518 -9.41 -28.25 -12.55
C VAL A 518 -9.22 -27.12 -13.53
N ALA A 519 -10.25 -26.30 -13.76
CA ALA A 519 -10.17 -25.09 -14.59
C ALA A 519 -9.19 -24.08 -13.99
N LEU A 520 -9.27 -23.80 -12.68
CA LEU A 520 -8.34 -22.96 -11.96
C LEU A 520 -6.89 -23.42 -12.18
N VAL A 521 -6.60 -24.71 -12.02
CA VAL A 521 -5.24 -25.25 -12.24
C VAL A 521 -4.80 -25.12 -13.70
N ARG A 522 -5.72 -25.29 -14.65
CA ARG A 522 -5.46 -25.10 -16.08
C ARG A 522 -5.10 -23.66 -16.43
N GLU A 523 -5.69 -22.69 -15.74
CA GLU A 523 -5.52 -21.26 -16.00
C GLU A 523 -4.37 -20.60 -15.22
N LEU A 524 -3.74 -21.32 -14.29
CA LEU A 524 -2.59 -20.80 -13.57
C LEU A 524 -1.49 -20.31 -14.53
N PRO A 525 -0.70 -19.28 -14.15
CA PRO A 525 0.47 -18.84 -14.90
C PRO A 525 1.47 -19.96 -15.12
N LYS A 526 2.26 -19.85 -16.18
CA LYS A 526 3.29 -20.87 -16.53
C LYS A 526 4.25 -21.10 -15.37
N GLU A 527 4.67 -20.03 -14.69
CA GLU A 527 5.57 -20.11 -13.54
C GLU A 527 4.94 -20.84 -12.37
N SER A 528 3.71 -20.49 -12.00
CA SER A 528 2.97 -21.17 -10.92
C SER A 528 2.74 -22.65 -11.23
N LYS A 529 2.40 -23.02 -12.48
CA LYS A 529 2.29 -24.40 -12.93
C LYS A 529 3.61 -25.16 -12.83
N GLN A 530 4.73 -24.52 -13.18
CA GLN A 530 6.04 -25.14 -13.10
C GLN A 530 6.44 -25.41 -11.65
N VAL A 531 6.21 -24.45 -10.75
CA VAL A 531 6.49 -24.61 -9.33
C VAL A 531 5.58 -25.68 -8.72
N ALA A 532 4.28 -25.72 -9.07
CA ALA A 532 3.35 -26.74 -8.62
C ALA A 532 3.84 -28.16 -8.97
N ARG A 533 4.27 -28.37 -10.21
CA ARG A 533 4.87 -29.66 -10.65
C ARG A 533 6.13 -30.01 -9.87
N ASN A 534 7.02 -29.04 -9.65
CA ASN A 534 8.26 -29.24 -8.90
C ASN A 534 7.99 -29.61 -7.42
N LEU A 535 6.88 -29.13 -6.87
CA LEU A 535 6.39 -29.46 -5.53
C LEU A 535 5.65 -30.81 -5.50
N GLY A 536 5.43 -31.46 -6.65
CA GLY A 536 4.75 -32.75 -6.79
C GLY A 536 3.22 -32.64 -6.74
N LEU A 537 2.65 -31.47 -7.06
CA LEU A 537 1.22 -31.31 -7.28
C LEU A 537 0.87 -31.76 -8.72
N PRO A 538 -0.28 -32.44 -8.93
CA PRO A 538 -0.70 -32.90 -10.25
C PRO A 538 -1.02 -31.72 -11.19
N ASP A 539 -0.93 -31.97 -12.48
CA ASP A 539 -1.49 -31.09 -13.49
C ASP A 539 -3.02 -31.24 -13.59
N ALA A 540 -3.67 -30.40 -14.40
CA ALA A 540 -5.13 -30.41 -14.53
C ALA A 540 -5.71 -31.78 -14.93
N PRO A 541 -5.18 -32.54 -15.92
CA PRO A 541 -5.64 -33.88 -16.22
C PRO A 541 -5.47 -34.87 -15.07
N GLY A 542 -4.30 -34.89 -14.42
CA GLY A 542 -4.02 -35.75 -13.27
C GLY A 542 -4.91 -35.43 -12.08
N LEU A 543 -5.16 -34.15 -11.83
CA LEU A 543 -6.07 -33.70 -10.78
C LEU A 543 -7.53 -34.15 -11.07
N SER A 544 -7.99 -33.98 -12.30
CA SER A 544 -9.32 -34.41 -12.72
C SER A 544 -9.53 -35.93 -12.48
N GLN A 545 -8.53 -36.76 -12.84
CA GLN A 545 -8.57 -38.18 -12.61
C GLN A 545 -8.62 -38.56 -11.13
N ILE A 546 -7.96 -37.81 -10.25
CA ILE A 546 -8.01 -38.05 -8.80
C ILE A 546 -9.36 -37.63 -8.23
N LEU A 547 -9.87 -36.46 -8.58
CA LEU A 547 -11.12 -35.93 -8.07
C LEU A 547 -12.32 -36.78 -8.50
N SER A 548 -12.33 -37.36 -9.72
CA SER A 548 -13.41 -38.21 -10.23
C SER A 548 -13.59 -39.52 -9.45
N ARG A 549 -12.63 -39.89 -8.59
CA ARG A 549 -12.75 -41.12 -7.74
C ARG A 549 -13.63 -40.89 -6.51
N HIS A 550 -13.93 -39.63 -6.18
CA HIS A 550 -14.75 -39.30 -5.01
C HIS A 550 -16.18 -38.97 -5.43
N ARG A 551 -17.12 -39.23 -4.57
CA ARG A 551 -18.52 -38.90 -4.74
C ARG A 551 -19.06 -38.32 -3.44
N VAL A 552 -20.02 -37.44 -3.55
CA VAL A 552 -20.73 -36.80 -2.43
C VAL A 552 -22.22 -37.10 -2.61
N THR A 553 -22.91 -37.41 -1.53
CA THR A 553 -24.35 -37.64 -1.54
C THR A 553 -25.09 -36.37 -1.93
N PRO A 554 -25.97 -36.42 -2.95
CA PRO A 554 -26.77 -35.27 -3.35
C PRO A 554 -27.68 -34.78 -2.21
N ARG A 555 -27.67 -33.45 -1.97
CA ARG A 555 -28.54 -32.76 -1.01
C ARG A 555 -29.34 -31.68 -1.72
N ARG A 556 -30.45 -31.28 -1.11
CA ARG A 556 -31.24 -30.18 -1.64
C ARG A 556 -30.35 -28.91 -1.67
N PRO A 557 -30.22 -28.25 -2.84
CA PRO A 557 -29.36 -27.05 -2.95
C PRO A 557 -29.91 -25.87 -2.16
N ALA A 558 -28.98 -24.98 -1.76
CA ALA A 558 -29.27 -23.75 -1.05
C ALA A 558 -28.40 -22.62 -1.60
N LEU A 559 -28.74 -21.38 -1.27
CA LEU A 559 -27.85 -20.26 -1.46
C LEU A 559 -26.66 -20.43 -0.49
N LEU A 560 -25.45 -20.32 -1.02
CA LEU A 560 -24.20 -20.37 -0.29
C LEU A 560 -23.48 -19.04 -0.37
N HIS A 561 -22.71 -18.70 0.66
CA HIS A 561 -21.81 -17.55 0.65
C HIS A 561 -20.57 -17.80 -0.22
N GLY A 562 -20.04 -19.03 -0.19
CA GLY A 562 -18.89 -19.48 -0.99
C GLY A 562 -17.51 -19.02 -0.52
N ASP A 563 -17.38 -18.06 0.42
CA ASP A 563 -16.10 -17.62 0.98
C ASP A 563 -16.18 -17.14 2.44
N LEU A 564 -16.68 -18.00 3.32
CA LEU A 564 -16.84 -17.71 4.75
C LEU A 564 -15.52 -17.75 5.53
N ASN A 565 -14.56 -16.91 5.14
CA ASN A 565 -13.32 -16.71 5.88
C ASN A 565 -13.54 -15.73 7.07
N PRO A 566 -12.61 -15.66 8.06
CA PRO A 566 -12.81 -14.83 9.25
C PRO A 566 -13.01 -13.34 8.93
N TRP A 567 -12.41 -12.83 7.85
CA TRP A 567 -12.49 -11.42 7.47
C TRP A 567 -13.86 -11.04 6.87
N ASN A 568 -14.62 -12.03 6.41
CA ASN A 568 -15.98 -11.87 5.90
C ASN A 568 -17.05 -11.99 6.99
N LEU A 569 -16.62 -12.08 8.26
CA LEU A 569 -17.47 -12.09 9.44
C LEU A 569 -17.15 -10.87 10.30
N VAL A 570 -18.16 -10.06 10.62
CA VAL A 570 -18.00 -8.83 11.41
C VAL A 570 -18.70 -8.98 12.76
N ARG A 571 -17.97 -8.72 13.86
CA ARG A 571 -18.50 -8.60 15.20
C ARG A 571 -19.09 -7.21 15.38
N ARG A 572 -20.31 -7.15 15.90
CA ARG A 572 -20.92 -5.88 16.33
C ARG A 572 -20.95 -5.85 17.84
N ASP A 573 -20.66 -4.69 18.41
CA ASP A 573 -20.65 -4.48 19.87
C ASP A 573 -22.05 -4.60 20.47
N ASP A 574 -23.09 -4.31 19.68
CA ASP A 574 -24.50 -4.29 20.08
C ASP A 574 -25.21 -5.64 19.92
N ALA A 575 -24.55 -6.64 19.33
CA ALA A 575 -25.18 -7.91 19.03
C ALA A 575 -24.22 -9.09 19.21
N LEU A 576 -24.72 -10.15 19.85
CA LEU A 576 -24.01 -11.41 20.02
C LEU A 576 -23.85 -12.21 18.70
N ALA A 577 -24.43 -11.73 17.60
CA ALA A 577 -24.39 -12.39 16.32
C ALA A 577 -23.46 -11.67 15.32
N LEU A 578 -22.76 -12.48 14.53
CA LEU A 578 -21.90 -12.02 13.43
C LEU A 578 -22.75 -11.51 12.27
N THR A 579 -22.26 -10.48 11.57
CA THR A 579 -22.78 -10.07 10.26
C THR A 579 -21.87 -10.62 9.16
N ILE A 580 -22.47 -11.20 8.14
CA ILE A 580 -21.78 -11.81 7.00
C ILE A 580 -21.65 -10.78 5.88
N ILE A 581 -20.44 -10.51 5.42
CA ILE A 581 -20.12 -9.51 4.38
C ILE A 581 -19.40 -10.15 3.21
N ASP A 582 -19.30 -9.45 2.07
CA ASP A 582 -18.56 -9.87 0.88
C ASP A 582 -19.12 -11.10 0.18
N TRP A 583 -20.35 -10.96 -0.35
CA TRP A 583 -21.13 -12.01 -1.02
C TRP A 583 -20.76 -12.22 -2.48
N GLU A 584 -19.63 -11.72 -2.94
CA GLU A 584 -19.21 -11.76 -4.35
C GLU A 584 -18.86 -13.16 -4.86
N MET A 585 -18.63 -14.12 -3.95
CA MET A 585 -18.41 -15.52 -4.29
C MET A 585 -19.65 -16.40 -4.05
N ALA A 586 -20.82 -15.78 -3.84
CA ALA A 586 -22.05 -16.52 -3.62
C ALA A 586 -22.38 -17.45 -4.79
N MET A 587 -22.91 -18.60 -4.46
CA MET A 587 -23.29 -19.65 -5.41
C MET A 587 -24.51 -20.44 -4.91
N VAL A 588 -25.06 -21.30 -5.75
CA VAL A 588 -26.08 -22.25 -5.35
C VAL A 588 -25.46 -23.64 -5.28
N GLY A 589 -25.67 -24.36 -4.18
CA GLY A 589 -25.06 -25.67 -4.01
C GLY A 589 -25.41 -26.40 -2.72
N ASP A 590 -24.58 -27.35 -2.36
CA ASP A 590 -24.74 -28.19 -1.16
C ASP A 590 -24.48 -27.36 0.12
N PRO A 591 -25.45 -27.21 1.02
CA PRO A 591 -25.29 -26.42 2.25
C PRO A 591 -24.18 -26.93 3.20
N LEU A 592 -23.78 -28.21 3.07
CA LEU A 592 -22.63 -28.73 3.81
C LEU A 592 -21.33 -28.07 3.40
N TYR A 593 -21.20 -27.67 2.14
CA TYR A 593 -19.95 -27.10 1.60
C TYR A 593 -19.57 -25.80 2.31
N ASP A 594 -20.50 -24.87 2.49
CA ASP A 594 -20.24 -23.59 3.16
C ASP A 594 -19.75 -23.76 4.60
N LEU A 595 -20.37 -24.70 5.34
CA LEU A 595 -19.96 -25.05 6.69
C LEU A 595 -18.54 -25.63 6.73
N VAL A 596 -18.20 -26.51 5.79
CA VAL A 596 -16.87 -27.13 5.70
C VAL A 596 -15.82 -26.11 5.26
N ARG A 597 -16.14 -25.27 4.28
CA ARG A 597 -15.26 -24.21 3.80
C ARG A 597 -14.94 -23.20 4.91
N HIS A 598 -15.95 -22.79 5.69
CA HIS A 598 -15.72 -21.96 6.87
C HIS A 598 -14.69 -22.56 7.83
N MET A 599 -14.86 -23.84 8.19
CA MET A 599 -13.94 -24.55 9.09
C MET A 599 -12.54 -24.77 8.49
N HIS A 600 -12.42 -24.77 7.17
CA HIS A 600 -11.12 -24.82 6.49
C HIS A 600 -10.40 -23.48 6.54
N LEU A 601 -11.12 -22.38 6.32
CA LEU A 601 -10.56 -21.02 6.24
C LEU A 601 -10.38 -20.35 7.62
N THR A 602 -11.13 -20.82 8.64
CA THR A 602 -11.13 -20.23 9.98
C THR A 602 -10.51 -21.21 10.98
N PRO A 603 -9.59 -20.77 11.86
CA PRO A 603 -9.09 -21.61 12.94
C PRO A 603 -10.24 -22.15 13.80
N THR A 604 -10.44 -23.46 13.76
CA THR A 604 -11.61 -24.09 14.40
C THR A 604 -11.14 -25.21 15.34
N GLN A 605 -11.33 -25.01 16.66
CA GLN A 605 -11.04 -26.03 17.67
C GLN A 605 -11.98 -27.24 17.51
N PRO A 606 -11.54 -28.46 17.90
CA PRO A 606 -12.35 -29.68 17.77
C PRO A 606 -13.74 -29.59 18.41
N GLU A 607 -13.84 -28.93 19.58
CA GLU A 607 -15.10 -28.74 20.31
C GLU A 607 -16.06 -27.83 19.56
N ILE A 608 -15.55 -26.74 18.97
CA ILE A 608 -16.34 -25.82 18.13
C ILE A 608 -16.80 -26.53 16.86
N ARG A 609 -15.92 -27.32 16.21
CA ARG A 609 -16.29 -28.11 15.04
C ARG A 609 -17.43 -29.10 15.34
N LYS A 610 -17.35 -29.85 16.44
CA LYS A 610 -18.42 -30.77 16.88
C LYS A 610 -19.74 -30.00 17.14
N ARG A 611 -19.64 -28.79 17.73
CA ARG A 611 -20.78 -27.93 18.04
C ARG A 611 -21.46 -27.44 16.75
N LEU A 612 -20.68 -26.97 15.76
CA LEU A 612 -21.16 -26.52 14.46
C LEU A 612 -21.96 -27.63 13.76
N PHE A 613 -21.39 -28.85 13.60
CA PHE A 613 -22.05 -29.94 12.94
C PHE A 613 -23.32 -30.39 13.67
N ARG A 614 -23.26 -30.58 15.00
CA ARG A 614 -24.44 -31.03 15.78
C ARG A 614 -25.59 -30.02 15.72
N ARG A 615 -25.27 -28.73 15.70
CA ARG A 615 -26.31 -27.70 15.58
C ARG A 615 -26.88 -27.67 14.17
N TRP A 616 -26.05 -27.74 13.14
CA TRP A 616 -26.44 -27.75 11.75
C TRP A 616 -27.36 -28.95 11.43
N GLU A 617 -26.94 -30.14 11.81
CA GLU A 617 -27.72 -31.38 11.64
C GLU A 617 -29.10 -31.34 12.34
N ARG A 618 -29.14 -30.79 13.55
CA ARG A 618 -30.38 -30.70 14.32
C ARG A 618 -31.36 -29.67 13.75
N LYS A 619 -30.86 -28.62 13.09
CA LYS A 619 -31.67 -27.51 12.58
C LYS A 619 -32.22 -27.75 11.17
N LEU A 620 -31.54 -28.52 10.38
CA LEU A 620 -31.96 -28.81 9.00
C LEU A 620 -32.66 -30.17 8.85
N PRO A 621 -33.60 -30.27 7.93
CA PRO A 621 -34.23 -31.56 7.60
C PRO A 621 -33.22 -32.50 6.93
N SER A 622 -33.52 -33.80 6.94
CA SER A 622 -32.70 -34.88 6.35
C SER A 622 -32.36 -34.66 4.87
N THR A 623 -33.21 -33.93 4.14
CA THR A 623 -32.96 -33.60 2.72
C THR A 623 -31.70 -32.73 2.54
N HIS A 624 -31.25 -32.01 3.56
CA HIS A 624 -30.03 -31.18 3.56
C HIS A 624 -28.89 -31.85 4.35
N THR A 625 -29.14 -32.85 5.19
CA THR A 625 -28.13 -33.40 6.10
C THR A 625 -27.79 -34.88 5.84
N LYS A 626 -28.39 -35.51 4.82
CA LYS A 626 -28.15 -36.92 4.51
C LYS A 626 -26.64 -37.19 4.31
N ASP A 627 -26.14 -38.27 4.96
CA ASP A 627 -24.77 -38.81 4.81
C ASP A 627 -23.63 -37.78 5.00
N TRP A 628 -23.86 -36.68 5.71
CA TRP A 628 -22.91 -35.60 5.88
C TRP A 628 -21.61 -36.05 6.58
N GLU A 629 -21.62 -37.01 7.49
CA GLU A 629 -20.48 -37.49 8.25
C GLU A 629 -19.35 -38.10 7.39
N GLN A 630 -19.69 -38.58 6.22
CA GLN A 630 -18.74 -39.10 5.23
C GLN A 630 -18.27 -37.97 4.30
N ASP A 631 -19.21 -37.16 3.83
CA ASP A 631 -18.99 -36.19 2.75
C ASP A 631 -18.22 -34.93 3.17
N TRP A 632 -18.31 -34.53 4.45
CA TRP A 632 -17.55 -33.34 4.91
C TRP A 632 -16.05 -33.51 4.74
N ARG A 633 -15.51 -34.73 4.80
CA ARG A 633 -14.10 -35.02 4.56
C ARG A 633 -13.71 -34.78 3.12
N VAL A 634 -14.58 -35.14 2.19
CA VAL A 634 -14.37 -34.96 0.73
C VAL A 634 -14.29 -33.44 0.43
N TYR A 635 -15.23 -32.65 0.96
CA TYR A 635 -15.20 -31.21 0.80
C TYR A 635 -13.98 -30.58 1.47
N ARG A 636 -13.57 -31.04 2.63
CA ARG A 636 -12.33 -30.55 3.27
C ARG A 636 -11.10 -30.88 2.42
N TRP A 637 -11.06 -32.04 1.79
CA TRP A 637 -9.94 -32.42 0.92
C TRP A 637 -9.85 -31.52 -0.31
N ILE A 638 -10.96 -31.32 -1.01
CA ILE A 638 -10.97 -30.46 -2.19
C ILE A 638 -10.55 -29.03 -1.84
N GLU A 639 -10.97 -28.48 -0.70
CA GLU A 639 -10.56 -27.16 -0.24
C GLU A 639 -9.06 -27.09 0.14
N SER A 640 -8.53 -28.15 0.76
CA SER A 640 -7.08 -28.20 1.03
C SER A 640 -6.25 -28.23 -0.26
N VAL A 641 -6.73 -28.96 -1.27
CA VAL A 641 -6.09 -29.00 -2.59
C VAL A 641 -6.21 -27.64 -3.30
N ARG A 642 -7.37 -27.01 -3.27
CA ARG A 642 -7.60 -25.68 -3.82
C ARG A 642 -6.67 -24.65 -3.20
N SER A 643 -6.58 -24.60 -1.86
CA SER A 643 -5.67 -23.71 -1.15
C SER A 643 -4.21 -23.92 -1.56
N ALA A 644 -3.78 -25.18 -1.80
CA ALA A 644 -2.42 -25.43 -2.22
C ALA A 644 -2.05 -24.82 -3.58
N TYR A 645 -3.01 -24.72 -4.51
CA TYR A 645 -2.76 -24.04 -5.79
C TYR A 645 -2.94 -22.53 -5.71
N VAL A 646 -3.97 -22.05 -5.03
CA VAL A 646 -4.27 -20.62 -4.90
C VAL A 646 -3.17 -19.89 -4.12
N ASP A 647 -2.77 -20.44 -2.97
CA ASP A 647 -1.74 -19.83 -2.13
C ASP A 647 -0.35 -19.92 -2.77
N LEU A 648 -0.10 -21.00 -3.55
CA LEU A 648 1.11 -21.09 -4.37
C LEU A 648 1.17 -19.98 -5.42
N ASP A 649 0.09 -19.76 -6.14
CA ASP A 649 0.02 -18.72 -7.16
C ASP A 649 0.23 -17.32 -6.54
N ARG A 650 -0.39 -17.05 -5.41
CA ARG A 650 -0.19 -15.81 -4.64
C ARG A 650 1.27 -15.64 -4.20
N LEU A 651 1.91 -16.71 -3.76
CA LEU A 651 3.30 -16.72 -3.34
C LEU A 651 4.26 -16.48 -4.52
N VAL A 652 4.00 -17.10 -5.66
CA VAL A 652 4.83 -16.97 -6.87
C VAL A 652 4.68 -15.59 -7.52
N THR A 653 3.45 -15.11 -7.62
CA THR A 653 3.13 -13.84 -8.26
C THR A 653 3.29 -12.62 -7.34
N GLY A 654 3.35 -12.82 -6.03
CA GLY A 654 3.31 -11.74 -5.03
C GLY A 654 1.95 -11.07 -4.90
N ALA A 655 0.90 -11.64 -5.51
CA ALA A 655 -0.42 -11.04 -5.54
C ALA A 655 -1.07 -10.96 -4.15
N SER A 656 -1.59 -9.79 -3.81
CA SER A 656 -2.35 -9.54 -2.57
C SER A 656 -1.65 -9.91 -1.26
N LEU A 657 -0.31 -9.95 -1.23
CA LEU A 657 0.46 -10.30 -0.01
C LEU A 657 0.26 -9.31 1.14
N ASP A 658 -0.26 -8.12 0.87
CA ASP A 658 -0.59 -7.13 1.90
C ASP A 658 -1.89 -7.46 2.64
N ALA A 659 -2.78 -8.25 2.04
CA ALA A 659 -3.99 -8.70 2.71
C ALA A 659 -3.63 -9.67 3.85
N PRO A 660 -4.10 -9.43 5.10
CA PRO A 660 -3.71 -10.22 6.26
C PRO A 660 -4.06 -11.72 6.14
N ASN A 661 -5.18 -12.05 5.48
CA ASN A 661 -5.60 -13.43 5.22
C ASN A 661 -4.63 -14.13 4.24
N VAL A 662 -4.22 -13.43 3.17
CA VAL A 662 -3.30 -13.97 2.16
C VAL A 662 -1.91 -14.19 2.78
N ARG A 663 -1.39 -13.20 3.52
CA ARG A 663 -0.09 -13.33 4.20
C ARG A 663 -0.07 -14.55 5.14
N ARG A 664 -1.14 -14.73 5.93
CA ARG A 664 -1.25 -15.87 6.84
C ARG A 664 -1.28 -17.22 6.11
N ALA A 665 -1.98 -17.32 4.98
CA ALA A 665 -2.04 -18.52 4.16
C ALA A 665 -0.67 -18.85 3.55
N VAL A 666 0.05 -17.84 3.06
CA VAL A 666 1.40 -17.97 2.51
C VAL A 666 2.40 -18.39 3.59
N ASP A 667 2.34 -17.80 4.78
CA ASP A 667 3.23 -18.15 5.91
C ASP A 667 3.03 -19.61 6.36
N SER A 668 1.81 -20.16 6.21
CA SER A 668 1.48 -21.55 6.56
C SER A 668 1.53 -22.51 5.36
N TYR A 669 2.03 -22.07 4.20
CA TYR A 669 1.94 -22.84 2.94
C TYR A 669 2.55 -24.25 3.02
N ALA A 670 3.63 -24.45 3.74
CA ALA A 670 4.25 -25.77 3.89
C ALA A 670 3.28 -26.80 4.52
N VAL A 671 2.46 -26.36 5.47
CA VAL A 671 1.43 -27.19 6.11
C VAL A 671 0.29 -27.46 5.10
N THR A 672 -0.16 -26.41 4.40
CA THR A 672 -1.20 -26.53 3.36
C THR A 672 -0.81 -27.53 2.27
N LEU A 673 0.44 -27.44 1.78
CA LEU A 673 0.98 -28.36 0.78
C LEU A 673 1.01 -29.81 1.29
N ALA A 674 1.46 -30.01 2.54
CA ALA A 674 1.52 -31.37 3.12
C ALA A 674 0.13 -31.98 3.25
N VAL A 675 -0.86 -31.21 3.73
CA VAL A 675 -2.26 -31.63 3.83
C VAL A 675 -2.85 -31.95 2.44
N ALA A 676 -2.62 -31.07 1.44
CA ALA A 676 -3.10 -31.27 0.09
C ALA A 676 -2.52 -32.53 -0.56
N LYS A 677 -1.22 -32.79 -0.42
CA LYS A 677 -0.59 -34.02 -0.91
C LYS A 677 -1.13 -35.25 -0.24
N GLY A 678 -1.34 -35.22 1.09
CA GLY A 678 -2.00 -36.29 1.81
C GLY A 678 -3.43 -36.55 1.29
N SER A 679 -4.20 -35.49 1.07
CA SER A 679 -5.58 -35.59 0.50
C SER A 679 -5.62 -36.19 -0.91
N LEU A 680 -4.57 -35.96 -1.69
CA LEU A 680 -4.43 -36.53 -3.05
C LEU A 680 -3.83 -37.94 -3.06
N GLY A 681 -3.49 -38.51 -1.91
CA GLY A 681 -2.81 -39.81 -1.82
C GLY A 681 -1.37 -39.79 -2.33
N LEU A 682 -0.73 -38.61 -2.37
CA LEU A 682 0.64 -38.44 -2.84
C LEU A 682 1.64 -38.58 -1.69
N PRO A 683 2.89 -39.02 -1.97
CA PRO A 683 3.89 -39.15 -0.93
C PRO A 683 4.22 -37.82 -0.27
N THR A 684 4.03 -37.74 1.04
CA THR A 684 4.36 -36.60 1.88
C THR A 684 5.78 -36.72 2.43
N ARG A 685 6.81 -36.62 1.62
CA ARG A 685 8.16 -36.52 2.18
C ARG A 685 8.34 -35.08 2.73
N ALA A 686 8.62 -34.99 4.02
CA ALA A 686 9.06 -33.77 4.70
C ALA A 686 10.51 -33.43 4.28
N THR A 687 10.71 -33.12 3.03
CA THR A 687 11.98 -32.54 2.57
C THR A 687 11.79 -31.03 2.56
N ALA A 688 12.67 -30.29 3.23
CA ALA A 688 12.86 -28.88 2.98
C ALA A 688 13.07 -28.73 1.46
N ASN A 689 12.01 -28.41 0.73
CA ASN A 689 12.08 -28.31 -0.72
C ASN A 689 12.88 -27.04 -1.05
N PRO A 690 14.06 -27.15 -1.72
CA PRO A 690 14.89 -25.98 -2.03
C PRO A 690 14.17 -24.93 -2.89
N TYR A 691 13.09 -25.31 -3.57
CA TYR A 691 12.24 -24.37 -4.33
C TYR A 691 11.35 -23.51 -3.44
N LEU A 692 10.84 -24.07 -2.34
CA LEU A 692 10.13 -23.28 -1.30
C LEU A 692 11.05 -22.26 -0.64
N ALA A 693 12.30 -22.64 -0.34
CA ALA A 693 13.29 -21.75 0.23
C ALA A 693 13.69 -20.61 -0.72
N ARG A 694 13.56 -20.79 -2.05
CA ARG A 694 13.83 -19.74 -3.05
C ARG A 694 12.61 -18.90 -3.40
N ALA A 695 11.40 -19.46 -3.28
CA ALA A 695 10.13 -18.78 -3.56
C ALA A 695 9.61 -18.00 -2.34
N LEU A 696 9.96 -18.42 -1.13
CA LEU A 696 9.64 -17.67 0.09
C LEU A 696 10.61 -16.48 0.21
N PRO A 697 10.12 -15.25 0.44
CA PRO A 697 10.99 -14.15 0.85
C PRO A 697 11.77 -14.61 2.09
N HIS A 698 13.09 -14.40 2.10
CA HIS A 698 13.94 -14.72 3.25
C HIS A 698 13.47 -13.89 4.45
N GLY A 699 12.52 -14.45 5.21
CA GLY A 699 12.17 -13.97 6.52
C GLY A 699 13.31 -14.37 7.46
N ASP A 700 13.89 -13.42 8.18
CA ASP A 700 14.82 -13.67 9.27
C ASP A 700 14.25 -14.73 10.22
N HIS A 701 14.88 -15.88 10.26
CA HIS A 701 14.61 -16.89 11.27
C HIS A 701 15.21 -16.42 12.61
N GLY A 702 14.51 -15.48 13.25
CA GLY A 702 14.62 -15.26 14.69
C GLY A 702 13.93 -16.42 15.40
N GLY A 703 14.72 -17.26 16.00
CA GLY A 703 14.49 -18.42 16.83
C GLY A 703 13.03 -18.73 17.21
N ILE A 704 12.41 -19.71 16.55
CA ILE A 704 11.30 -20.45 17.11
C ILE A 704 11.87 -21.77 17.64
N SER A 705 11.94 -21.83 18.97
CA SER A 705 12.18 -23.02 19.77
C SER A 705 11.31 -24.18 19.28
N ARG A 706 11.95 -25.35 19.09
CA ARG A 706 11.30 -26.63 18.84
C ARG A 706 10.35 -26.97 19.99
N ALA A 707 9.07 -26.62 19.86
CA ALA A 707 8.01 -27.24 20.61
C ALA A 707 7.43 -28.37 19.75
N GLY A 708 7.66 -29.60 20.17
CA GLY A 708 7.21 -30.79 19.49
C GLY A 708 5.68 -30.84 19.40
N PHE A 709 5.17 -30.91 18.18
CA PHE A 709 3.80 -31.34 17.92
C PHE A 709 3.81 -32.82 17.54
N THR A 710 3.45 -33.66 18.51
CA THR A 710 2.99 -35.05 18.23
C THR A 710 1.64 -34.97 17.56
N VAL A 711 1.57 -35.44 16.32
CA VAL A 711 0.32 -35.66 15.59
C VAL A 711 -0.30 -36.91 16.18
N GLY A 712 -1.31 -36.75 17.02
CA GLY A 712 -2.22 -37.82 17.41
C GLY A 712 -3.27 -38.02 16.31
N ALA A 713 -3.52 -39.30 15.99
CA ALA A 713 -4.36 -39.83 14.93
C ALA A 713 -5.82 -39.32 14.87
#